data_0a2106b30de8e57b2383ffeee61f3c18
#
_entry.id   0a2106b30de8e57b2383ffeee61f3c18
#
_cell.length_a   1.000
_cell.length_b   1.000
_cell.length_c   1.000
_cell.angle_alpha   90.00
_cell.angle_beta   90.00
_cell.angle_gamma   90.00
#
_symmetry.space_group_name_H-M   'P 1'
#
loop_
_entity.id
_entity.type
_entity.pdbx_description
1 polymer ?
#
loop_
_entity_poly.entity_id
_entity_poly.type
_entity_poly.pdbx_seq_one_letter_code
_entity_poly.pdbx_strand_id
1 'polypeptide(L)'
;MKSIFSLRNNLIIICALILVITFSWHYGSIYLSLGTCIIISVLFLVLNNSINFDKNTIKILRLVISIGIAIIFFITVLSAKVLNTSTIDWLLSRADPAQHFLGWHFFRNEPWKVPPGIITDFNTPTGTSITYTDSIPLLAFFFKIFSRLLPNEFQYLGIWILLCYILQALFGMLFMRRLTSNISLQLLGLMFFIMSPVMLWRAYGHEALMGHWLILASLYLMKKDYKHIYWLLLLSVSLLVHPYLFLMSLLFFFIKICELLFNRLINITSCLIYLTTAGVVILLVLWFIGYFYFRSSGVSDGFGFYSMNINSVFNPQGWSQYVLKDQPNATGGQYEGFNYLGLGILLLMMWGFYSIVTRRSAIHFKGNTCLLVASIILSLIALSNIVTFGDRVLFEIPIPELLLKICNVVRASGRFFWPVYYMIIILSLTIVIKSTKTKGAMVLLIVALSVQFTDLSGKFTEFHEMYASEAKWDNPLKSEIWEKIDGGKYRNIVFVPAVAKKESVAFSMLASKKGMTINAVYTARDDYAKREQYNNELTNSFKKGVWDTKGIYIVDNSLLISTIENKKANDLFLSVDGFNLLIPNGVLDKNFKDFDLKPFNFHYTYGHKINFGSSGDSHVIKGYGWGESEEKNTWTFGKEASLYFVLDKPKKDLMLSIRMSPLTGGSLKEQHITLIANNHKIKELSIASTSDYQFLIPKDIVNNKLKIILNLPNAATPKELGINGDTRVLALSVESLSLD
;
A
#
# COMPACT_ATOMS: atom_id res chain seq x y z
N MET A 1 44.78 -21.15 -35.85
CA MET A 1 44.56 -21.01 -34.40
C MET A 1 43.60 -19.90 -34.02
N LYS A 2 43.65 -18.66 -34.58
CA LYS A 2 42.64 -17.59 -34.26
C LYS A 2 41.20 -17.96 -34.64
N SER A 3 40.96 -18.67 -35.74
CA SER A 3 39.60 -19.06 -36.18
C SER A 3 38.96 -20.17 -35.32
N ILE A 4 39.76 -21.15 -34.85
CA ILE A 4 39.27 -22.25 -33.98
C ILE A 4 38.93 -21.74 -32.58
N PHE A 5 39.74 -20.76 -32.08
CA PHE A 5 39.40 -20.08 -30.80
C PHE A 5 38.15 -19.22 -30.88
N SER A 6 37.86 -18.62 -32.04
CA SER A 6 36.59 -17.90 -32.29
C SER A 6 35.39 -18.85 -32.29
N LEU A 7 35.51 -20.02 -32.95
CA LEU A 7 34.46 -21.04 -33.04
C LEU A 7 34.06 -21.60 -31.66
N ARG A 8 35.06 -21.95 -30.82
CA ARG A 8 34.88 -22.49 -29.48
C ARG A 8 34.16 -21.48 -28.52
N ASN A 9 34.43 -20.18 -28.69
CA ASN A 9 33.82 -19.13 -27.88
C ASN A 9 32.38 -18.82 -28.34
N ASN A 10 32.12 -18.89 -29.65
CA ASN A 10 30.76 -18.77 -30.18
C ASN A 10 29.91 -19.99 -29.80
N LEU A 11 30.50 -21.17 -29.69
CA LEU A 11 29.81 -22.38 -29.26
C LEU A 11 29.33 -22.29 -27.80
N ILE A 12 30.14 -21.74 -26.87
CA ILE A 12 29.76 -21.53 -25.47
C ILE A 12 28.60 -20.53 -25.36
N ILE A 13 28.62 -19.46 -26.15
CA ILE A 13 27.56 -18.46 -26.21
C ILE A 13 26.28 -19.08 -26.83
N ILE A 14 26.43 -19.90 -27.88
CA ILE A 14 25.33 -20.62 -28.53
C ILE A 14 24.74 -21.66 -27.57
N CYS A 15 25.55 -22.40 -26.80
CA CYS A 15 25.07 -23.35 -25.80
C CYS A 15 24.32 -22.64 -24.65
N ALA A 16 24.80 -21.49 -24.17
CA ALA A 16 24.10 -20.69 -23.18
C ALA A 16 22.77 -20.13 -23.72
N LEU A 17 22.73 -19.73 -25.00
CA LEU A 17 21.51 -19.31 -25.70
C LEU A 17 20.53 -20.46 -25.90
N ILE A 18 20.99 -21.65 -26.29
CA ILE A 18 20.16 -22.86 -26.42
C ILE A 18 19.57 -23.23 -25.07
N LEU A 19 20.35 -23.17 -23.99
CA LEU A 19 19.85 -23.40 -22.62
C LEU A 19 18.76 -22.39 -22.23
N VAL A 20 18.91 -21.11 -22.54
CA VAL A 20 17.90 -20.06 -22.30
C VAL A 20 16.66 -20.30 -23.17
N ILE A 21 16.83 -20.67 -24.44
CA ILE A 21 15.71 -20.92 -25.38
C ILE A 21 14.97 -22.21 -24.99
N THR A 22 15.65 -23.28 -24.64
CA THR A 22 15.00 -24.53 -24.20
C THR A 22 14.28 -24.37 -22.88
N PHE A 23 14.84 -23.62 -21.95
CA PHE A 23 14.18 -23.25 -20.70
C PHE A 23 12.95 -22.37 -20.96
N SER A 24 13.05 -21.39 -21.87
CA SER A 24 11.95 -20.50 -22.27
C SER A 24 10.80 -21.26 -22.92
N TRP A 25 11.10 -22.23 -23.76
CA TRP A 25 10.08 -23.05 -24.42
C TRP A 25 9.32 -23.97 -23.45
N HIS A 26 10.00 -24.43 -22.41
CA HIS A 26 9.40 -25.39 -21.47
C HIS A 26 8.44 -24.71 -20.47
N TYR A 27 8.61 -23.42 -20.19
CA TYR A 27 7.92 -22.69 -19.12
C TYR A 27 6.97 -21.55 -19.57
N GLY A 28 6.74 -21.36 -20.88
CA GLY A 28 5.70 -20.47 -21.40
C GLY A 28 6.16 -19.07 -21.89
N SER A 29 5.21 -18.22 -22.30
CA SER A 29 5.44 -16.98 -23.06
C SER A 29 6.31 -15.91 -22.37
N ILE A 30 6.32 -15.87 -21.04
CA ILE A 30 7.13 -14.92 -20.24
C ILE A 30 8.62 -15.20 -20.41
N TYR A 31 9.00 -16.47 -20.46
CA TYR A 31 10.38 -16.89 -20.68
C TYR A 31 10.87 -16.59 -22.10
N LEU A 32 9.94 -16.62 -23.07
CA LEU A 32 10.23 -16.29 -24.48
C LEU A 32 10.66 -14.83 -24.64
N SER A 33 10.00 -13.90 -23.99
CA SER A 33 10.26 -12.45 -24.12
C SER A 33 11.54 -12.01 -23.40
N LEU A 34 11.88 -12.62 -22.27
CA LEU A 34 13.15 -12.35 -21.58
C LEU A 34 14.32 -13.06 -22.23
N GLY A 35 14.11 -14.28 -22.73
CA GLY A 35 15.05 -14.94 -23.64
C GLY A 35 15.35 -14.05 -24.86
N THR A 36 14.35 -13.37 -25.41
CA THR A 36 14.48 -12.44 -26.53
C THR A 36 15.34 -11.23 -26.15
N CYS A 37 15.19 -10.66 -24.94
CA CYS A 37 16.04 -9.56 -24.46
C CYS A 37 17.50 -9.96 -24.33
N ILE A 38 17.75 -11.18 -23.79
CA ILE A 38 19.09 -11.75 -23.70
C ILE A 38 19.65 -12.01 -25.10
N ILE A 39 18.84 -12.55 -26.01
CA ILE A 39 19.19 -12.81 -27.41
C ILE A 39 19.51 -11.51 -28.14
N ILE A 40 18.71 -10.45 -28.02
CA ILE A 40 18.98 -9.13 -28.62
C ILE A 40 20.29 -8.57 -28.07
N SER A 41 20.54 -8.71 -26.76
CA SER A 41 21.78 -8.27 -26.15
C SER A 41 22.98 -9.05 -26.68
N VAL A 42 22.84 -10.33 -26.94
CA VAL A 42 23.90 -11.22 -27.47
C VAL A 42 24.07 -11.06 -28.99
N LEU A 43 22.98 -10.92 -29.76
CA LEU A 43 23.05 -10.60 -31.19
C LEU A 43 23.75 -9.27 -31.44
N PHE A 44 23.50 -8.28 -30.59
CA PHE A 44 24.22 -7.03 -30.61
C PHE A 44 25.72 -7.21 -30.32
N LEU A 45 26.10 -8.19 -29.46
CA LEU A 45 27.47 -8.61 -29.24
C LEU A 45 28.18 -9.07 -30.50
N VAL A 46 27.50 -9.90 -31.27
CA VAL A 46 28.05 -10.49 -32.50
C VAL A 46 28.19 -9.39 -33.57
N LEU A 47 27.19 -8.52 -33.69
CA LEU A 47 27.19 -7.43 -34.67
C LEU A 47 28.19 -6.32 -34.34
N ASN A 48 28.39 -5.98 -33.07
CA ASN A 48 29.33 -4.92 -32.66
C ASN A 48 30.82 -5.29 -32.88
N ASN A 49 31.12 -6.59 -32.93
CA ASN A 49 32.46 -7.05 -33.34
C ASN A 49 32.73 -6.95 -34.86
N SER A 50 31.67 -6.70 -35.63
CA SER A 50 31.72 -6.69 -37.09
C SER A 50 31.58 -5.28 -37.71
N ILE A 51 31.12 -4.28 -36.93
CA ILE A 51 30.81 -2.93 -37.42
C ILE A 51 31.46 -1.88 -36.52
N ASN A 52 32.28 -1.03 -37.07
CA ASN A 52 32.89 0.13 -36.37
C ASN A 52 31.90 1.30 -36.35
N PHE A 53 31.12 1.46 -35.27
CA PHE A 53 30.28 2.63 -35.05
C PHE A 53 31.06 3.81 -34.51
N ASP A 54 30.69 5.04 -34.91
CA ASP A 54 31.20 6.25 -34.29
C ASP A 54 30.73 6.44 -32.85
N LYS A 55 31.39 7.30 -32.07
CA LYS A 55 31.10 7.52 -30.63
C LYS A 55 29.67 8.01 -30.38
N ASN A 56 29.09 8.80 -31.28
CA ASN A 56 27.74 9.34 -31.09
C ASN A 56 26.68 8.26 -31.36
N THR A 57 26.84 7.48 -32.43
CA THR A 57 25.99 6.33 -32.74
C THR A 57 25.98 5.32 -31.58
N ILE A 58 27.13 4.98 -30.99
CA ILE A 58 27.22 4.12 -29.82
C ILE A 58 26.47 4.71 -28.61
N LYS A 59 26.52 6.03 -28.40
CA LYS A 59 25.82 6.69 -27.29
C LYS A 59 24.30 6.60 -27.47
N ILE A 60 23.80 6.88 -28.69
CA ILE A 60 22.35 6.79 -29.01
C ILE A 60 21.88 5.35 -28.87
N LEU A 61 22.64 4.41 -29.41
CA LEU A 61 22.30 2.98 -29.39
C LEU A 61 22.19 2.44 -27.95
N ARG A 62 23.10 2.82 -27.05
CA ARG A 62 23.00 2.46 -25.63
C ARG A 62 21.71 3.00 -25.01
N LEU A 63 21.34 4.23 -25.32
CA LEU A 63 20.12 4.85 -24.82
C LEU A 63 18.88 4.08 -25.31
N VAL A 64 18.79 3.85 -26.62
CA VAL A 64 17.65 3.16 -27.25
C VAL A 64 17.50 1.73 -26.72
N ILE A 65 18.61 0.98 -26.65
CA ILE A 65 18.57 -0.40 -26.15
C ILE A 65 18.21 -0.44 -24.67
N SER A 66 18.73 0.47 -23.84
CA SER A 66 18.37 0.50 -22.41
C SER A 66 16.87 0.77 -22.22
N ILE A 67 16.30 1.70 -22.97
CA ILE A 67 14.86 2.00 -22.96
C ILE A 67 14.07 0.80 -23.49
N GLY A 68 14.50 0.18 -24.60
CA GLY A 68 13.87 -1.00 -25.16
C GLY A 68 13.82 -2.17 -24.17
N ILE A 69 14.91 -2.47 -23.48
CA ILE A 69 14.97 -3.50 -22.44
C ILE A 69 13.97 -3.19 -21.31
N ALA A 70 13.92 -1.93 -20.86
CA ALA A 70 12.99 -1.52 -19.79
C ALA A 70 11.53 -1.70 -20.22
N ILE A 71 11.17 -1.30 -21.45
CA ILE A 71 9.82 -1.46 -22.00
C ILE A 71 9.45 -2.93 -22.15
N ILE A 72 10.35 -3.76 -22.69
CA ILE A 72 10.10 -5.19 -22.86
C ILE A 72 9.90 -5.86 -21.49
N PHE A 73 10.77 -5.57 -20.53
CA PHE A 73 10.64 -6.10 -19.16
C PHE A 73 9.30 -5.69 -18.53
N PHE A 74 8.94 -4.41 -18.64
CA PHE A 74 7.66 -3.89 -18.14
C PHE A 74 6.47 -4.63 -18.76
N ILE A 75 6.41 -4.76 -20.09
CA ILE A 75 5.31 -5.44 -20.79
C ILE A 75 5.23 -6.91 -20.38
N THR A 76 6.38 -7.55 -20.23
CA THR A 76 6.46 -8.98 -19.88
C THR A 76 6.02 -9.24 -18.44
N VAL A 77 6.41 -8.39 -17.49
CA VAL A 77 6.15 -8.63 -16.05
C VAL A 77 4.86 -7.96 -15.59
N LEU A 78 4.49 -6.80 -16.14
CA LEU A 78 3.35 -6.00 -15.66
C LEU A 78 2.23 -5.84 -16.69
N SER A 79 2.41 -6.27 -17.94
CA SER A 79 1.45 -6.11 -19.05
C SER A 79 1.30 -4.68 -19.57
N ALA A 80 1.07 -4.56 -20.89
CA ALA A 80 0.77 -3.27 -21.53
C ALA A 80 -0.63 -2.73 -21.17
N LYS A 81 -1.54 -3.56 -20.63
CA LYS A 81 -2.92 -3.16 -20.29
C LYS A 81 -2.97 -2.02 -19.27
N VAL A 82 -2.03 -1.97 -18.31
CA VAL A 82 -1.98 -0.90 -17.30
C VAL A 82 -1.67 0.49 -17.88
N LEU A 83 -1.17 0.56 -19.12
CA LEU A 83 -0.93 1.83 -19.82
C LEU A 83 -2.22 2.46 -20.36
N ASN A 84 -3.32 1.71 -20.41
CA ASN A 84 -4.62 2.27 -20.75
C ASN A 84 -5.06 3.22 -19.62
N THR A 85 -5.01 4.50 -19.91
CA THR A 85 -5.27 5.56 -18.92
C THR A 85 -6.72 5.64 -18.47
N SER A 86 -7.66 4.99 -19.16
CA SER A 86 -9.07 4.93 -18.79
C SER A 86 -9.45 3.65 -18.02
N THR A 87 -8.53 2.69 -17.90
CA THR A 87 -8.77 1.46 -17.12
C THR A 87 -8.36 1.68 -15.67
N ILE A 88 -9.35 1.75 -14.76
CA ILE A 88 -9.15 2.05 -13.34
C ILE A 88 -9.47 0.86 -12.42
N ASP A 89 -10.07 -0.20 -12.93
CA ASP A 89 -10.54 -1.34 -12.14
C ASP A 89 -9.40 -2.01 -11.34
N TRP A 90 -8.22 -2.13 -11.94
CA TRP A 90 -7.04 -2.68 -11.28
C TRP A 90 -6.55 -1.83 -10.09
N LEU A 91 -6.91 -0.53 -10.06
CA LEU A 91 -6.63 0.38 -8.96
C LEU A 91 -7.71 0.25 -7.88
N LEU A 92 -9.00 0.31 -8.26
CA LEU A 92 -10.12 0.31 -7.34
C LEU A 92 -10.33 -1.02 -6.60
N SER A 93 -9.82 -2.13 -7.17
CA SER A 93 -9.88 -3.46 -6.54
C SER A 93 -8.93 -3.66 -5.36
N ARG A 94 -8.00 -2.72 -5.09
CA ARG A 94 -6.97 -2.79 -4.05
C ARG A 94 -6.97 -1.52 -3.21
N ALA A 95 -6.76 -1.64 -1.89
CA ALA A 95 -6.91 -0.53 -0.93
C ALA A 95 -6.00 0.67 -1.24
N ASP A 96 -4.67 0.46 -1.27
CA ASP A 96 -3.71 1.56 -1.46
C ASP A 96 -3.75 2.17 -2.88
N PRO A 97 -3.78 1.37 -3.98
CA PRO A 97 -3.96 1.91 -5.32
C PRO A 97 -5.26 2.70 -5.51
N ALA A 98 -6.36 2.27 -4.85
CA ALA A 98 -7.61 3.03 -4.86
C ALA A 98 -7.45 4.40 -4.20
N GLN A 99 -6.76 4.48 -3.05
CA GLN A 99 -6.43 5.75 -2.40
C GLN A 99 -5.60 6.66 -3.31
N HIS A 100 -4.56 6.13 -3.98
CA HIS A 100 -3.71 6.90 -4.90
C HIS A 100 -4.52 7.48 -6.05
N PHE A 101 -5.40 6.67 -6.64
CA PHE A 101 -6.26 7.12 -7.73
C PHE A 101 -7.32 8.11 -7.27
N LEU A 102 -8.03 7.84 -6.16
CA LEU A 102 -9.08 8.73 -5.65
C LEU A 102 -8.51 10.07 -5.20
N GLY A 103 -7.37 10.08 -4.53
CA GLY A 103 -6.68 11.33 -4.19
C GLY A 103 -6.39 12.19 -5.42
N TRP A 104 -5.88 11.59 -6.49
CA TRP A 104 -5.71 12.24 -7.79
C TRP A 104 -7.05 12.71 -8.38
N HIS A 105 -8.08 11.85 -8.37
CA HIS A 105 -9.36 12.12 -8.99
C HIS A 105 -10.10 13.28 -8.33
N PHE A 106 -10.05 13.41 -7.01
CA PHE A 106 -10.53 14.60 -6.29
C PHE A 106 -9.65 15.81 -6.57
N PHE A 107 -8.32 15.67 -6.47
CA PHE A 107 -7.40 16.76 -6.71
C PHE A 107 -7.56 17.41 -8.08
N ARG A 108 -7.75 16.63 -9.14
CA ARG A 108 -7.92 17.16 -10.49
C ARG A 108 -9.21 17.96 -10.69
N ASN A 109 -10.27 17.58 -9.98
CA ASN A 109 -11.62 18.15 -10.14
C ASN A 109 -11.83 19.41 -9.28
N GLU A 110 -11.03 19.59 -8.23
CA GLU A 110 -11.10 20.78 -7.40
C GLU A 110 -10.43 21.99 -8.05
N PRO A 111 -10.90 23.24 -7.76
CA PRO A 111 -10.21 24.45 -8.19
C PRO A 111 -8.81 24.55 -7.59
N TRP A 112 -7.94 25.34 -8.21
CA TRP A 112 -6.64 25.67 -7.64
C TRP A 112 -6.81 26.46 -6.34
N LYS A 113 -6.07 26.06 -5.31
CA LYS A 113 -6.08 26.66 -3.96
C LYS A 113 -4.68 27.10 -3.56
N VAL A 114 -4.56 27.71 -2.41
CA VAL A 114 -3.28 28.12 -1.82
C VAL A 114 -3.20 27.55 -0.41
N PRO A 115 -2.23 26.68 -0.12
CA PRO A 115 -1.23 26.04 -1.01
C PRO A 115 -1.86 25.15 -2.11
N PRO A 116 -1.18 25.00 -3.27
CA PRO A 116 -1.79 24.32 -4.42
C PRO A 116 -2.12 22.82 -4.21
N GLY A 117 -1.44 22.16 -3.28
CA GLY A 117 -1.60 20.71 -3.05
C GLY A 117 -2.76 20.30 -2.15
N ILE A 118 -3.60 21.23 -1.69
CA ILE A 118 -4.71 20.96 -0.78
C ILE A 118 -5.89 20.35 -1.54
N ILE A 119 -6.56 19.38 -0.90
CA ILE A 119 -7.81 18.73 -1.32
C ILE A 119 -8.82 18.90 -0.18
N THR A 120 -9.94 19.58 -0.42
CA THR A 120 -10.95 19.84 0.62
C THR A 120 -12.17 18.94 0.52
N ASP A 121 -12.49 18.44 -0.67
CA ASP A 121 -13.70 17.64 -0.92
C ASP A 121 -13.49 16.15 -0.59
N PHE A 122 -12.23 15.76 -0.41
CA PHE A 122 -11.83 14.43 0.04
C PHE A 122 -11.41 14.49 1.50
N ASN A 123 -12.07 13.71 2.39
CA ASN A 123 -11.84 13.70 3.84
C ASN A 123 -12.46 14.90 4.59
N THR A 124 -13.68 15.32 4.22
CA THR A 124 -14.37 16.43 4.89
C THR A 124 -14.72 16.13 6.35
N PRO A 125 -14.74 17.12 7.25
CA PRO A 125 -14.44 18.53 7.04
C PRO A 125 -12.95 18.89 7.13
N THR A 126 -12.08 17.92 7.48
CA THR A 126 -10.65 18.17 7.68
C THR A 126 -9.94 18.41 6.35
N GLY A 127 -10.40 17.78 5.27
CA GLY A 127 -9.70 17.74 3.99
C GLY A 127 -8.44 16.87 4.04
N THR A 128 -7.61 16.97 3.02
CA THR A 128 -6.29 16.32 2.93
C THR A 128 -5.36 17.09 2.00
N SER A 129 -4.20 16.54 1.71
CA SER A 129 -3.28 17.04 0.70
C SER A 129 -2.88 15.93 -0.26
N ILE A 130 -2.51 16.31 -1.48
CA ILE A 130 -2.08 15.37 -2.52
C ILE A 130 -0.89 14.48 -2.09
N THR A 131 -0.07 14.96 -1.16
CA THR A 131 1.06 14.20 -0.62
C THR A 131 0.61 13.09 0.33
N TYR A 132 -0.54 13.26 1.01
CA TYR A 132 -1.08 12.28 1.97
C TYR A 132 -2.00 11.23 1.32
N THR A 133 -2.20 11.32 0.02
CA THR A 133 -2.91 10.32 -0.78
C THR A 133 -1.97 9.44 -1.61
N ASP A 134 -0.64 9.64 -1.48
CA ASP A 134 0.41 8.95 -2.24
C ASP A 134 0.22 8.98 -3.78
N SER A 135 -0.51 10.00 -4.26
CA SER A 135 -0.87 10.18 -5.67
C SER A 135 0.26 10.77 -6.52
N ILE A 136 1.51 10.65 -6.08
CA ILE A 136 2.71 11.15 -6.79
C ILE A 136 2.55 12.62 -7.20
N PRO A 137 2.70 13.58 -6.27
CA PRO A 137 2.50 15.00 -6.54
C PRO A 137 3.14 15.52 -7.83
N LEU A 138 4.32 15.02 -8.20
CA LEU A 138 5.02 15.36 -9.43
C LEU A 138 4.12 15.23 -10.68
N LEU A 139 3.45 14.08 -10.81
CA LEU A 139 2.57 13.81 -11.94
C LEU A 139 1.17 14.40 -11.73
N ALA A 140 0.68 14.43 -10.49
CA ALA A 140 -0.61 15.01 -10.17
C ALA A 140 -0.67 16.49 -10.58
N PHE A 141 0.33 17.29 -10.24
CA PHE A 141 0.39 18.70 -10.67
C PHE A 141 0.52 18.83 -12.18
N PHE A 142 1.37 18.02 -12.80
CA PHE A 142 1.55 18.04 -14.26
C PHE A 142 0.22 17.77 -14.97
N PHE A 143 -0.47 16.69 -14.64
CA PHE A 143 -1.72 16.34 -15.30
C PHE A 143 -2.90 17.24 -14.92
N LYS A 144 -2.90 17.85 -13.72
CA LYS A 144 -3.93 18.81 -13.32
C LYS A 144 -3.97 20.03 -14.25
N ILE A 145 -2.82 20.49 -14.76
CA ILE A 145 -2.76 21.58 -15.75
C ILE A 145 -3.60 21.24 -17.00
N PHE A 146 -3.59 19.99 -17.42
CA PHE A 146 -4.30 19.48 -18.59
C PHE A 146 -5.64 18.83 -18.28
N SER A 147 -6.15 18.95 -17.04
CA SER A 147 -7.30 18.19 -16.52
C SER A 147 -8.53 18.27 -17.43
N ARG A 148 -8.78 19.43 -18.06
CA ARG A 148 -9.91 19.65 -18.99
C ARG A 148 -9.82 18.89 -20.30
N LEU A 149 -8.62 18.45 -20.68
CA LEU A 149 -8.34 17.71 -21.94
C LEU A 149 -8.31 16.19 -21.70
N LEU A 150 -8.28 15.76 -20.44
CA LEU A 150 -8.15 14.36 -20.08
C LEU A 150 -9.54 13.69 -19.93
N PRO A 151 -9.67 12.39 -20.22
CA PRO A 151 -10.89 11.63 -19.94
C PRO A 151 -11.33 11.77 -18.47
N ASN A 152 -12.62 11.58 -18.20
CA ASN A 152 -13.14 11.68 -16.85
C ASN A 152 -12.45 10.68 -15.89
N GLU A 153 -12.25 9.45 -16.31
CA GLU A 153 -11.59 8.39 -15.55
C GLU A 153 -10.12 8.23 -15.98
N PHE A 154 -9.34 9.32 -15.91
CA PHE A 154 -7.93 9.29 -16.28
C PHE A 154 -7.04 8.88 -15.12
N GLN A 155 -6.20 7.85 -15.33
CA GLN A 155 -5.12 7.45 -14.46
C GLN A 155 -3.75 7.57 -15.15
N TYR A 156 -2.72 7.93 -14.41
CA TYR A 156 -1.32 8.00 -14.87
C TYR A 156 -0.40 7.00 -14.15
N LEU A 157 -0.94 6.18 -13.26
CA LEU A 157 -0.11 5.27 -12.44
C LEU A 157 0.59 4.22 -13.32
N GLY A 158 -0.06 3.72 -14.36
CA GLY A 158 0.58 2.83 -15.34
C GLY A 158 1.75 3.49 -16.06
N ILE A 159 1.57 4.76 -16.49
CA ILE A 159 2.63 5.56 -17.11
C ILE A 159 3.79 5.77 -16.13
N TRP A 160 3.49 6.04 -14.85
CA TRP A 160 4.49 6.20 -13.81
C TRP A 160 5.34 4.95 -13.63
N ILE A 161 4.73 3.77 -13.55
CA ILE A 161 5.44 2.51 -13.41
C ILE A 161 6.40 2.30 -14.58
N LEU A 162 5.93 2.51 -15.81
CA LEU A 162 6.79 2.42 -16.99
C LEU A 162 7.95 3.42 -16.93
N LEU A 163 7.67 4.68 -16.54
CA LEU A 163 8.70 5.71 -16.39
C LEU A 163 9.74 5.31 -15.34
N CYS A 164 9.35 4.70 -14.22
CA CYS A 164 10.27 4.18 -13.23
C CYS A 164 11.21 3.14 -13.82
N TYR A 165 10.74 2.19 -14.62
CA TYR A 165 11.60 1.21 -15.30
C TYR A 165 12.56 1.83 -16.30
N ILE A 166 12.08 2.78 -17.10
CA ILE A 166 12.93 3.50 -18.06
C ILE A 166 14.02 4.28 -17.34
N LEU A 167 13.70 5.04 -16.31
CA LEU A 167 14.67 5.83 -15.56
C LEU A 167 15.63 4.93 -14.75
N GLN A 168 15.15 3.82 -14.20
CA GLN A 168 15.96 2.81 -13.54
C GLN A 168 17.01 2.24 -14.50
N ALA A 169 16.59 1.91 -15.74
CA ALA A 169 17.49 1.44 -16.79
C ALA A 169 18.53 2.49 -17.18
N LEU A 170 18.12 3.74 -17.34
CA LEU A 170 19.03 4.82 -17.73
C LEU A 170 20.10 5.08 -16.65
N PHE A 171 19.70 5.17 -15.38
CA PHE A 171 20.66 5.34 -14.29
C PHE A 171 21.54 4.09 -14.09
N GLY A 172 21.00 2.88 -14.20
CA GLY A 172 21.75 1.63 -14.22
C GLY A 172 22.81 1.61 -15.32
N MET A 173 22.45 2.02 -16.55
CA MET A 173 23.38 2.15 -17.67
C MET A 173 24.48 3.19 -17.38
N LEU A 174 24.18 4.31 -16.73
CA LEU A 174 25.18 5.30 -16.34
C LEU A 174 26.22 4.72 -15.36
N PHE A 175 25.81 3.85 -14.44
CA PHE A 175 26.74 3.12 -13.58
C PHE A 175 27.58 2.13 -14.35
N MET A 176 26.95 1.30 -15.20
CA MET A 176 27.67 0.30 -15.98
C MET A 176 28.72 0.91 -16.91
N ARG A 177 28.45 2.06 -17.48
CA ARG A 177 29.42 2.82 -18.32
C ARG A 177 30.65 3.27 -17.54
N ARG A 178 30.56 3.46 -16.23
CA ARG A 178 31.72 3.78 -15.38
C ARG A 178 32.55 2.55 -15.01
N LEU A 179 31.92 1.37 -15.01
CA LEU A 179 32.60 0.13 -14.63
C LEU A 179 33.36 -0.48 -15.79
N THR A 180 32.84 -0.38 -17.02
CA THR A 180 33.45 -0.99 -18.20
C THR A 180 33.09 -0.23 -19.49
N SER A 181 33.96 -0.27 -20.48
CA SER A 181 33.67 0.21 -21.83
C SER A 181 32.96 -0.83 -22.69
N ASN A 182 32.98 -2.10 -22.31
CA ASN A 182 32.37 -3.20 -23.05
C ASN A 182 30.85 -3.13 -22.93
N ILE A 183 30.15 -2.90 -24.06
CA ILE A 183 28.70 -2.68 -24.13
C ILE A 183 27.92 -3.89 -23.62
N SER A 184 28.38 -5.06 -23.87
CA SER A 184 27.75 -6.31 -23.46
C SER A 184 27.72 -6.48 -21.96
N LEU A 185 28.83 -6.24 -21.29
CA LEU A 185 28.89 -6.22 -19.84
C LEU A 185 28.01 -5.10 -19.27
N GLN A 186 27.89 -3.96 -20.01
CA GLN A 186 26.99 -2.90 -19.60
C GLN A 186 25.52 -3.34 -19.64
N LEU A 187 25.09 -3.99 -20.72
CA LEU A 187 23.70 -4.47 -20.89
C LEU A 187 23.39 -5.61 -19.93
N LEU A 188 24.29 -6.58 -19.76
CA LEU A 188 24.09 -7.67 -18.80
C LEU A 188 23.99 -7.14 -17.37
N GLY A 189 24.89 -6.22 -16.97
CA GLY A 189 24.86 -5.61 -15.64
C GLY A 189 23.60 -4.74 -15.42
N LEU A 190 23.09 -4.08 -16.46
CA LEU A 190 21.87 -3.29 -16.42
C LEU A 190 20.65 -4.12 -15.97
N MET A 191 20.55 -5.37 -16.40
CA MET A 191 19.41 -6.24 -16.08
C MET A 191 19.21 -6.42 -14.57
N PHE A 192 20.29 -6.48 -13.77
CA PHE A 192 20.19 -6.60 -12.33
C PHE A 192 19.53 -5.38 -11.64
N PHE A 193 19.63 -4.20 -12.24
CA PHE A 193 18.91 -3.03 -11.73
C PHE A 193 17.43 -3.06 -12.07
N ILE A 194 17.08 -3.57 -13.26
CA ILE A 194 15.69 -3.67 -13.73
C ILE A 194 14.95 -4.80 -13.01
N MET A 195 15.63 -5.95 -12.80
CA MET A 195 15.07 -7.13 -12.14
C MET A 195 15.09 -7.03 -10.60
N SER A 196 15.15 -5.84 -10.02
CA SER A 196 15.19 -5.64 -8.58
C SER A 196 13.87 -6.09 -7.91
N PRO A 197 13.86 -7.17 -7.09
CA PRO A 197 12.66 -7.61 -6.35
C PRO A 197 12.07 -6.51 -5.48
N VAL A 198 12.95 -5.73 -4.82
CA VAL A 198 12.56 -4.66 -3.91
C VAL A 198 11.82 -3.53 -4.61
N MET A 199 12.19 -3.19 -5.84
CA MET A 199 11.48 -2.21 -6.66
C MET A 199 10.15 -2.79 -7.17
N LEU A 200 10.16 -4.01 -7.70
CA LEU A 200 8.96 -4.65 -8.23
C LEU A 200 7.90 -4.89 -7.14
N TRP A 201 8.32 -5.21 -5.92
CA TRP A 201 7.42 -5.35 -4.77
C TRP A 201 6.53 -4.12 -4.56
N ARG A 202 7.03 -2.91 -4.87
CA ARG A 202 6.25 -1.67 -4.71
C ARG A 202 5.15 -1.51 -5.75
N ALA A 203 5.19 -2.21 -6.85
CA ALA A 203 4.09 -2.27 -7.81
C ALA A 203 2.84 -2.97 -7.25
N TYR A 204 2.97 -3.75 -6.16
CA TYR A 204 1.83 -4.42 -5.54
C TYR A 204 0.80 -3.47 -4.90
N GLY A 205 1.20 -2.28 -4.48
CA GLY A 205 0.26 -1.34 -3.86
C GLY A 205 0.84 0.00 -3.43
N HIS A 206 2.13 0.25 -3.68
CA HIS A 206 2.79 1.50 -3.30
C HIS A 206 3.59 2.06 -4.48
N GLU A 207 2.89 2.38 -5.56
CA GLU A 207 3.47 2.74 -6.85
C GLU A 207 4.40 3.97 -6.75
N ALA A 208 4.11 4.93 -5.86
CA ALA A 208 4.98 6.08 -5.63
C ALA A 208 6.40 5.67 -5.17
N LEU A 209 6.51 4.58 -4.40
CA LEU A 209 7.78 4.04 -3.93
C LEU A 209 8.58 3.32 -5.01
N MET A 210 8.04 3.07 -6.20
CA MET A 210 8.81 2.52 -7.33
C MET A 210 9.89 3.47 -7.86
N GLY A 211 9.93 4.71 -7.40
CA GLY A 211 10.91 5.73 -7.81
C GLY A 211 12.36 5.44 -7.40
N HIS A 212 12.81 4.16 -7.39
CA HIS A 212 14.17 3.75 -6.98
C HIS A 212 15.28 4.36 -7.84
N TRP A 213 14.97 4.80 -9.06
CA TRP A 213 15.90 5.57 -9.90
C TRP A 213 16.41 6.86 -9.22
N LEU A 214 15.66 7.44 -8.27
CA LEU A 214 16.09 8.58 -7.46
C LEU A 214 17.25 8.20 -6.53
N ILE A 215 17.23 6.97 -5.99
CA ILE A 215 18.33 6.42 -5.22
C ILE A 215 19.58 6.28 -6.11
N LEU A 216 19.40 5.70 -7.30
CA LEU A 216 20.50 5.59 -8.27
C LEU A 216 21.01 6.97 -8.69
N ALA A 217 20.14 7.94 -8.90
CA ALA A 217 20.52 9.33 -9.21
C ALA A 217 21.36 9.94 -8.08
N SER A 218 20.95 9.74 -6.80
CA SER A 218 21.71 10.20 -5.64
C SER A 218 23.10 9.58 -5.59
N LEU A 219 23.20 8.25 -5.74
CA LEU A 219 24.47 7.52 -5.79
C LEU A 219 25.35 7.98 -6.98
N TYR A 220 24.73 8.29 -8.12
CA TYR A 220 25.44 8.79 -9.29
C TYR A 220 26.02 10.18 -9.04
N LEU A 221 25.25 11.11 -8.41
CA LEU A 221 25.72 12.45 -8.05
C LEU A 221 26.83 12.43 -6.98
N MET A 222 26.81 11.47 -6.05
CA MET A 222 27.91 11.26 -5.10
C MET A 222 29.27 11.06 -5.77
N LYS A 223 29.27 10.49 -6.98
CA LYS A 223 30.48 10.19 -7.77
C LYS A 223 30.79 11.20 -8.87
N LYS A 224 29.99 12.25 -8.97
CA LYS A 224 30.17 13.35 -9.94
C LYS A 224 30.77 14.59 -9.26
N ASP A 225 31.38 15.46 -10.09
CA ASP A 225 31.72 16.80 -9.68
C ASP A 225 30.46 17.50 -9.14
N TYR A 226 30.65 18.19 -8.04
CA TYR A 226 29.50 18.81 -7.36
C TYR A 226 28.93 19.94 -8.21
N LYS A 227 27.63 19.87 -8.43
CA LYS A 227 26.82 20.96 -9.02
C LYS A 227 25.56 21.10 -8.18
N HIS A 228 25.48 22.20 -7.44
CA HIS A 228 24.41 22.43 -6.46
C HIS A 228 23.00 22.31 -7.07
N ILE A 229 22.79 22.85 -8.28
CA ILE A 229 21.49 22.80 -8.95
C ILE A 229 21.01 21.37 -9.21
N TYR A 230 21.90 20.40 -9.48
CA TYR A 230 21.48 19.01 -9.67
C TYR A 230 20.97 18.39 -8.38
N TRP A 231 21.56 18.75 -7.24
CA TRP A 231 21.08 18.31 -5.94
C TRP A 231 19.75 18.97 -5.58
N LEU A 232 19.57 20.28 -5.83
CA LEU A 232 18.29 20.95 -5.61
C LEU A 232 17.17 20.34 -6.45
N LEU A 233 17.42 20.04 -7.73
CA LEU A 233 16.47 19.37 -8.60
C LEU A 233 16.14 17.96 -8.09
N LEU A 234 17.17 17.19 -7.71
CA LEU A 234 16.96 15.83 -7.20
C LEU A 234 16.15 15.82 -5.92
N LEU A 235 16.44 16.70 -4.97
CA LEU A 235 15.69 16.82 -3.71
C LEU A 235 14.24 17.23 -3.96
N SER A 236 14.02 18.22 -4.84
CA SER A 236 12.66 18.67 -5.21
C SER A 236 11.86 17.55 -5.86
N VAL A 237 12.43 16.87 -6.85
CA VAL A 237 11.75 15.74 -7.53
C VAL A 237 11.50 14.59 -6.56
N SER A 238 12.47 14.24 -5.72
CA SER A 238 12.29 13.17 -4.73
C SER A 238 11.16 13.47 -3.76
N LEU A 239 11.05 14.72 -3.30
CA LEU A 239 9.97 15.16 -2.40
C LEU A 239 8.61 15.17 -3.08
N LEU A 240 8.55 15.55 -4.36
CA LEU A 240 7.34 15.50 -5.17
C LEU A 240 6.92 14.07 -5.57
N VAL A 241 7.82 13.09 -5.40
CA VAL A 241 7.50 11.67 -5.64
C VAL A 241 7.08 11.00 -4.34
N HIS A 242 7.97 10.93 -3.33
CA HIS A 242 7.66 10.28 -2.06
C HIS A 242 8.64 10.66 -0.94
N PRO A 243 8.16 10.95 0.29
CA PRO A 243 9.00 11.39 1.42
C PRO A 243 10.17 10.45 1.78
N TYR A 244 10.00 9.12 1.71
CA TYR A 244 11.10 8.17 1.98
C TYR A 244 12.26 8.30 0.99
N LEU A 245 11.96 8.42 -0.31
CA LEU A 245 12.98 8.61 -1.35
C LEU A 245 13.68 9.95 -1.21
N PHE A 246 12.93 10.97 -0.79
CA PHE A 246 13.49 12.28 -0.46
C PHE A 246 14.47 12.20 0.72
N LEU A 247 14.11 11.55 1.83
CA LEU A 247 14.98 11.44 3.00
C LEU A 247 16.27 10.69 2.69
N MET A 248 16.22 9.64 1.86
CA MET A 248 17.42 8.95 1.38
C MET A 248 18.29 9.87 0.55
N SER A 249 17.71 10.62 -0.39
CA SER A 249 18.42 11.60 -1.23
C SER A 249 19.01 12.74 -0.39
N LEU A 250 18.28 13.22 0.61
CA LEU A 250 18.71 14.25 1.54
C LEU A 250 19.93 13.82 2.36
N LEU A 251 19.96 12.57 2.83
CA LEU A 251 21.11 12.03 3.53
C LEU A 251 22.36 12.02 2.63
N PHE A 252 22.25 11.60 1.38
CA PHE A 252 23.36 11.64 0.43
C PHE A 252 23.83 13.07 0.14
N PHE A 253 22.88 14.01 0.03
CA PHE A 253 23.23 15.43 -0.11
C PHE A 253 24.05 15.93 1.07
N PHE A 254 23.63 15.70 2.32
CA PHE A 254 24.38 16.08 3.51
C PHE A 254 25.77 15.44 3.54
N ILE A 255 25.88 14.15 3.28
CA ILE A 255 27.17 13.45 3.24
C ILE A 255 28.06 14.03 2.15
N LYS A 256 27.52 14.41 0.99
CA LYS A 256 28.28 15.06 -0.07
C LYS A 256 28.80 16.45 0.35
N ILE A 257 28.00 17.23 1.02
CA ILE A 257 28.44 18.54 1.56
C ILE A 257 29.54 18.35 2.61
N CYS A 258 29.40 17.38 3.52
CA CYS A 258 30.45 17.03 4.47
C CYS A 258 31.73 16.59 3.78
N GLU A 259 31.64 15.73 2.75
CA GLU A 259 32.80 15.29 1.93
C GLU A 259 33.54 16.48 1.35
N LEU A 260 32.83 17.45 0.76
CA LEU A 260 33.43 18.63 0.16
C LEU A 260 34.12 19.53 1.20
N LEU A 261 33.51 19.67 2.36
CA LEU A 261 34.01 20.47 3.45
C LEU A 261 35.26 19.84 4.07
N PHE A 262 35.25 18.54 4.39
CA PHE A 262 36.39 17.79 4.92
C PHE A 262 37.58 17.77 3.97
N ASN A 263 37.33 17.63 2.67
CA ASN A 263 38.36 17.68 1.64
C ASN A 263 38.79 19.11 1.28
N ARG A 264 38.29 20.13 1.99
CA ARG A 264 38.58 21.57 1.78
C ARG A 264 38.28 22.05 0.33
N LEU A 265 37.33 21.40 -0.35
CA LEU A 265 36.91 21.78 -1.70
C LEU A 265 35.87 22.94 -1.65
N ILE A 266 35.28 23.18 -0.51
CA ILE A 266 34.44 24.33 -0.20
C ILE A 266 34.79 24.91 1.17
N ASN A 267 34.55 26.19 1.39
CA ASN A 267 34.65 26.83 2.68
C ASN A 267 33.32 26.77 3.47
N ILE A 268 33.36 27.16 4.73
CA ILE A 268 32.18 27.11 5.61
C ILE A 268 31.04 27.99 5.11
N THR A 269 31.34 29.14 4.51
CA THR A 269 30.36 30.06 3.94
C THR A 269 29.59 29.39 2.79
N SER A 270 30.31 28.76 1.85
CA SER A 270 29.68 27.99 0.76
C SER A 270 28.85 26.83 1.28
N CYS A 271 29.33 26.13 2.33
CA CYS A 271 28.56 25.07 2.99
C CYS A 271 27.23 25.61 3.53
N LEU A 272 27.26 26.72 4.27
CA LEU A 272 26.06 27.35 4.80
C LEU A 272 25.10 27.81 3.70
N ILE A 273 25.62 28.40 2.62
CA ILE A 273 24.81 28.82 1.46
C ILE A 273 24.12 27.61 0.83
N TYR A 274 24.84 26.50 0.62
CA TYR A 274 24.24 25.30 0.02
C TYR A 274 23.19 24.65 0.91
N LEU A 275 23.41 24.60 2.22
CA LEU A 275 22.43 24.07 3.16
C LEU A 275 21.18 24.96 3.26
N THR A 276 21.40 26.28 3.36
CA THR A 276 20.30 27.26 3.48
C THR A 276 19.43 27.26 2.21
N THR A 277 20.05 27.31 1.02
CA THR A 277 19.30 27.30 -0.24
C THR A 277 18.56 26.00 -0.43
N ALA A 278 19.14 24.84 -0.07
CA ALA A 278 18.44 23.58 -0.09
C ALA A 278 17.26 23.59 0.91
N GLY A 279 17.47 24.08 2.13
CA GLY A 279 16.41 24.22 3.13
C GLY A 279 15.24 25.09 2.64
N VAL A 280 15.54 26.25 2.04
CA VAL A 280 14.50 27.13 1.46
C VAL A 280 13.72 26.41 0.35
N VAL A 281 14.41 25.75 -0.58
CA VAL A 281 13.75 25.01 -1.67
C VAL A 281 12.87 23.90 -1.11
N ILE A 282 13.35 23.11 -0.14
CA ILE A 282 12.59 22.05 0.52
C ILE A 282 11.32 22.61 1.18
N LEU A 283 11.45 23.71 1.95
CA LEU A 283 10.30 24.36 2.61
C LEU A 283 9.27 24.88 1.61
N LEU A 284 9.73 25.46 0.49
CA LEU A 284 8.84 25.90 -0.59
C LEU A 284 8.09 24.73 -1.24
N VAL A 285 8.76 23.61 -1.50
CA VAL A 285 8.11 22.41 -2.06
C VAL A 285 7.14 21.80 -1.05
N LEU A 286 7.50 21.71 0.24
CA LEU A 286 6.61 21.22 1.31
C LEU A 286 5.35 22.10 1.43
N TRP A 287 5.51 23.42 1.38
CA TRP A 287 4.38 24.35 1.34
C TRP A 287 3.52 24.13 0.09
N PHE A 288 4.14 24.04 -1.08
CA PHE A 288 3.47 23.88 -2.35
C PHE A 288 2.59 22.61 -2.42
N ILE A 289 3.07 21.49 -1.89
CA ILE A 289 2.31 20.24 -1.84
C ILE A 289 1.28 20.20 -0.70
N GLY A 290 1.16 21.24 0.11
CA GLY A 290 0.19 21.34 1.23
C GLY A 290 0.59 20.54 2.48
N TYR A 291 1.88 20.21 2.65
CA TYR A 291 2.36 19.41 3.77
C TYR A 291 2.02 20.04 5.14
N PHE A 292 2.08 21.35 5.26
CA PHE A 292 1.84 22.08 6.52
C PHE A 292 0.36 22.40 6.78
N TYR A 293 -0.54 22.04 5.87
CA TYR A 293 -1.96 22.36 6.01
C TYR A 293 -2.62 21.62 7.18
N PHE A 294 -2.12 20.44 7.50
CA PHE A 294 -2.63 19.61 8.60
C PHE A 294 -1.65 19.56 9.76
N ARG A 295 -2.20 19.72 10.98
CA ARG A 295 -1.50 19.32 12.18
C ARG A 295 -1.84 17.84 12.40
N SER A 296 -1.00 16.93 11.93
CA SER A 296 -1.14 15.51 12.25
C SER A 296 -1.05 15.35 13.78
N SER A 297 -2.18 15.14 14.43
CA SER A 297 -2.28 14.92 15.88
C SER A 297 -2.17 13.45 16.26
N GLY A 298 -1.41 12.69 15.55
CA GLY A 298 -1.18 11.28 15.86
C GLY A 298 0.08 10.78 15.20
N VAL A 299 1.06 10.43 15.99
CA VAL A 299 2.20 9.64 15.52
C VAL A 299 1.71 8.20 15.49
N SER A 300 1.49 7.65 14.31
CA SER A 300 1.21 6.22 14.20
C SER A 300 2.43 5.44 14.68
N ASP A 301 2.29 4.66 15.74
CA ASP A 301 3.32 3.73 16.20
C ASP A 301 3.74 2.77 15.09
N GLY A 302 4.96 2.28 15.15
CA GLY A 302 5.43 1.31 14.17
C GLY A 302 6.93 1.31 13.92
N PHE A 303 7.69 2.26 14.46
CA PHE A 303 9.14 2.17 14.45
C PHE A 303 9.57 0.93 15.25
N GLY A 304 10.42 0.09 14.67
CA GLY A 304 10.72 -1.24 15.20
C GLY A 304 9.81 -2.35 14.63
N PHE A 305 8.51 -2.11 14.52
CA PHE A 305 7.58 -3.08 13.93
C PHE A 305 7.79 -3.27 12.42
N TYR A 306 7.99 -2.16 11.67
CA TYR A 306 8.25 -2.17 10.22
C TYR A 306 9.75 -2.09 9.90
N SER A 307 10.58 -2.66 10.74
CA SER A 307 12.05 -2.67 10.59
C SER A 307 12.53 -3.73 9.60
N MET A 308 13.82 -3.65 9.27
CA MET A 308 14.52 -4.68 8.51
C MET A 308 14.96 -5.81 9.45
N ASN A 309 14.72 -7.05 9.07
CA ASN A 309 15.36 -8.21 9.69
C ASN A 309 16.77 -8.40 9.13
N ILE A 310 17.75 -8.76 9.96
CA ILE A 310 19.17 -8.95 9.52
C ILE A 310 19.26 -9.93 8.35
N ASN A 311 18.44 -10.99 8.34
CA ASN A 311 18.44 -11.99 7.27
C ASN A 311 17.69 -11.54 5.99
N SER A 312 17.12 -10.34 5.95
CA SER A 312 16.24 -9.89 4.85
C SER A 312 16.88 -9.92 3.47
N VAL A 313 18.21 -9.80 3.38
CA VAL A 313 18.94 -9.88 2.10
C VAL A 313 18.98 -11.30 1.52
N PHE A 314 18.76 -12.31 2.35
CA PHE A 314 18.69 -13.74 1.99
C PHE A 314 17.31 -14.33 2.14
N ASN A 315 16.42 -13.72 2.91
CA ASN A 315 15.04 -14.20 3.13
C ASN A 315 14.16 -13.80 1.95
N PRO A 316 13.70 -14.77 1.12
CA PRO A 316 12.96 -14.45 -0.09
C PRO A 316 11.52 -14.02 0.16
N GLN A 317 10.90 -14.32 1.29
CA GLN A 317 9.50 -13.98 1.59
C GLN A 317 8.55 -14.27 0.41
N GLY A 318 8.61 -15.48 -0.14
CA GLY A 318 7.82 -15.93 -1.29
C GLY A 318 8.34 -15.53 -2.67
N TRP A 319 9.54 -14.92 -2.76
CA TRP A 319 10.10 -14.49 -4.04
C TRP A 319 11.03 -15.53 -4.70
N SER A 320 11.64 -16.45 -3.93
CA SER A 320 12.43 -17.54 -4.50
C SER A 320 11.54 -18.75 -4.81
N GLN A 321 11.46 -19.11 -6.07
CA GLN A 321 10.54 -20.17 -6.48
C GLN A 321 11.04 -21.58 -6.17
N TYR A 322 12.37 -21.82 -6.26
CA TYR A 322 12.89 -23.19 -6.29
C TYR A 322 13.93 -23.51 -5.23
N VAL A 323 14.67 -22.55 -4.74
CA VAL A 323 15.90 -22.82 -3.97
C VAL A 323 15.82 -22.38 -2.51
N LEU A 324 15.50 -21.13 -2.25
CA LEU A 324 15.45 -20.62 -0.89
C LEU A 324 14.04 -20.73 -0.31
N LYS A 325 13.96 -21.27 0.90
CA LYS A 325 12.73 -21.30 1.68
C LYS A 325 12.57 -20.01 2.47
N ASP A 326 11.33 -19.59 2.63
CA ASP A 326 10.99 -18.46 3.48
C ASP A 326 11.38 -18.72 4.92
N GLN A 327 11.94 -17.69 5.54
CA GLN A 327 12.25 -17.70 6.94
C GLN A 327 11.24 -16.82 7.69
N PRO A 328 10.88 -17.18 8.92
CA PRO A 328 9.95 -16.38 9.69
C PRO A 328 10.50 -15.00 9.98
N ASN A 329 9.60 -14.04 10.15
CA ASN A 329 9.91 -12.69 10.62
C ASN A 329 9.54 -12.56 12.10
N ALA A 330 10.24 -11.71 12.83
CA ALA A 330 9.98 -11.45 14.24
C ALA A 330 8.72 -10.59 14.47
N THR A 331 8.33 -9.78 13.46
CA THR A 331 7.10 -8.98 13.50
C THR A 331 6.31 -9.13 12.21
N GLY A 332 4.99 -8.96 12.29
CA GLY A 332 4.12 -8.96 11.11
C GLY A 332 4.36 -7.77 10.16
N GLY A 333 5.08 -6.72 10.60
CA GLY A 333 5.38 -5.53 9.79
C GLY A 333 6.68 -5.63 8.97
N GLN A 334 7.50 -6.65 9.18
CA GLN A 334 8.82 -6.77 8.53
C GLN A 334 8.77 -7.06 7.02
N TYR A 335 7.57 -7.24 6.44
CA TYR A 335 7.40 -7.20 4.98
C TYR A 335 7.83 -5.85 4.38
N GLU A 336 7.78 -4.76 5.16
CA GLU A 336 8.31 -3.45 4.74
C GLU A 336 9.84 -3.41 4.71
N GLY A 337 10.48 -4.26 5.47
CA GLY A 337 11.93 -4.49 5.47
C GLY A 337 12.39 -5.54 4.46
N PHE A 338 11.56 -5.90 3.48
CA PHE A 338 11.93 -6.81 2.40
C PHE A 338 13.08 -6.25 1.57
N ASN A 339 14.21 -6.97 1.54
CA ASN A 339 15.45 -6.56 0.87
C ASN A 339 16.16 -7.73 0.16
N TYR A 340 15.40 -8.73 -0.27
CA TYR A 340 15.93 -9.91 -0.95
C TYR A 340 16.69 -9.52 -2.21
N LEU A 341 17.94 -9.99 -2.32
CA LEU A 341 18.83 -9.68 -3.44
C LEU A 341 18.57 -10.54 -4.69
N GLY A 342 18.01 -11.73 -4.48
CA GLY A 342 17.89 -12.76 -5.51
C GLY A 342 19.15 -13.61 -5.64
N LEU A 343 18.97 -14.87 -6.05
CA LEU A 343 20.04 -15.86 -6.11
C LEU A 343 21.18 -15.46 -7.05
N GLY A 344 20.89 -14.76 -8.14
CA GLY A 344 21.92 -14.31 -9.08
C GLY A 344 22.90 -13.32 -8.45
N ILE A 345 22.40 -12.32 -7.69
CA ILE A 345 23.28 -11.37 -6.98
C ILE A 345 24.02 -12.08 -5.86
N LEU A 346 23.38 -12.98 -5.12
CA LEU A 346 24.04 -13.79 -4.07
C LEU A 346 25.21 -14.61 -4.66
N LEU A 347 25.05 -15.19 -5.85
CA LEU A 347 26.11 -15.89 -6.58
C LEU A 347 27.26 -14.94 -6.95
N LEU A 348 26.96 -13.72 -7.42
CA LEU A 348 27.98 -12.72 -7.72
C LEU A 348 28.72 -12.25 -6.45
N MET A 349 28.01 -12.16 -5.31
CA MET A 349 28.63 -11.86 -4.01
C MET A 349 29.58 -12.98 -3.56
N MET A 350 29.18 -14.25 -3.70
CA MET A 350 30.08 -15.39 -3.40
C MET A 350 31.34 -15.38 -4.27
N TRP A 351 31.19 -15.11 -5.58
CA TRP A 351 32.34 -14.91 -6.46
C TRP A 351 33.21 -13.74 -6.03
N GLY A 352 32.56 -12.63 -5.62
CA GLY A 352 33.25 -11.45 -5.10
C GLY A 352 34.07 -11.78 -3.87
N PHE A 353 33.50 -12.47 -2.90
CA PHE A 353 34.21 -12.94 -1.70
C PHE A 353 35.38 -13.84 -2.04
N TYR A 354 35.17 -14.86 -2.89
CA TYR A 354 36.24 -15.72 -3.38
C TYR A 354 37.38 -14.92 -4.05
N SER A 355 37.05 -13.93 -4.88
CA SER A 355 38.04 -13.09 -5.59
C SER A 355 38.88 -12.23 -4.64
N ILE A 356 38.26 -11.76 -3.56
CA ILE A 356 38.97 -10.98 -2.52
C ILE A 356 39.91 -11.89 -1.73
N VAL A 357 39.44 -13.03 -1.27
CA VAL A 357 40.24 -13.99 -0.49
C VAL A 357 41.42 -14.50 -1.27
N THR A 358 41.25 -14.76 -2.58
CA THR A 358 42.33 -15.21 -3.46
C THR A 358 43.20 -14.07 -4.00
N ARG A 359 43.04 -12.84 -3.46
CA ARG A 359 43.77 -11.63 -3.89
C ARG A 359 43.68 -11.29 -5.38
N ARG A 360 42.66 -11.81 -6.09
CA ARG A 360 42.37 -11.46 -7.48
C ARG A 360 41.74 -10.08 -7.64
N SER A 361 41.18 -9.55 -6.56
CA SER A 361 40.65 -8.21 -6.50
C SER A 361 41.00 -7.56 -5.18
N ALA A 362 41.39 -6.28 -5.22
CA ALA A 362 41.56 -5.45 -4.04
C ALA A 362 40.43 -4.42 -4.00
N ILE A 363 39.69 -4.38 -2.90
CA ILE A 363 38.70 -3.31 -2.67
C ILE A 363 39.46 -2.10 -2.12
N HIS A 364 39.54 -1.05 -2.92
CA HIS A 364 40.10 0.22 -2.48
C HIS A 364 38.95 1.09 -1.91
N PHE A 365 38.90 1.20 -0.58
CA PHE A 365 37.92 2.08 0.11
C PHE A 365 38.28 3.55 -0.01
N LYS A 366 39.55 3.87 -0.35
CA LYS A 366 40.00 5.26 -0.53
C LYS A 366 39.18 5.96 -1.62
N GLY A 367 38.50 7.06 -1.25
CA GLY A 367 37.52 7.76 -2.11
C GLY A 367 36.10 7.20 -2.08
N ASN A 368 35.84 6.18 -1.24
CA ASN A 368 34.50 5.62 -1.01
C ASN A 368 34.05 5.71 0.46
N THR A 369 34.84 6.35 1.32
CA THR A 369 34.60 6.44 2.77
C THR A 369 33.22 7.03 3.05
N CYS A 370 32.80 8.09 2.33
CA CYS A 370 31.51 8.72 2.50
C CYS A 370 30.33 7.79 2.15
N LEU A 371 30.48 6.95 1.12
CA LEU A 371 29.46 5.93 0.81
C LEU A 371 29.42 4.81 1.86
N LEU A 372 30.57 4.45 2.43
CA LEU A 372 30.59 3.48 3.53
C LEU A 372 29.88 4.02 4.77
N VAL A 373 30.16 5.28 5.13
CA VAL A 373 29.47 5.97 6.25
C VAL A 373 27.95 6.02 5.98
N ALA A 374 27.54 6.40 4.76
CA ALA A 374 26.13 6.39 4.37
C ALA A 374 25.52 4.99 4.52
N SER A 375 26.23 3.93 4.09
CA SER A 375 25.74 2.55 4.20
C SER A 375 25.52 2.15 5.66
N ILE A 376 26.46 2.49 6.55
CA ILE A 376 26.34 2.20 7.99
C ILE A 376 25.14 2.93 8.58
N ILE A 377 25.01 4.24 8.35
CA ILE A 377 23.88 5.03 8.88
C ILE A 377 22.54 4.47 8.39
N LEU A 378 22.41 4.23 7.08
CA LEU A 378 21.17 3.70 6.50
C LEU A 378 20.84 2.30 7.01
N SER A 379 21.82 1.43 7.19
CA SER A 379 21.63 0.10 7.76
C SER A 379 21.18 0.15 9.22
N LEU A 380 21.76 1.04 10.03
CA LEU A 380 21.35 1.22 11.42
C LEU A 380 19.92 1.76 11.52
N ILE A 381 19.53 2.72 10.68
CA ILE A 381 18.15 3.21 10.62
C ILE A 381 17.21 2.09 10.20
N ALA A 382 17.59 1.28 9.20
CA ALA A 382 16.76 0.19 8.69
C ALA A 382 16.51 -0.92 9.73
N LEU A 383 17.52 -1.26 10.53
CA LEU A 383 17.42 -2.23 11.62
C LEU A 383 16.56 -1.73 12.78
N SER A 384 16.44 -0.41 12.94
CA SER A 384 15.73 0.26 14.04
C SER A 384 16.32 0.01 15.44
N ASN A 385 15.52 0.26 16.47
CA ASN A 385 15.87 -0.03 17.86
C ASN A 385 15.59 -1.49 18.29
N ILE A 386 14.79 -2.22 17.52
CA ILE A 386 14.47 -3.64 17.77
C ILE A 386 15.19 -4.46 16.71
N VAL A 387 16.37 -4.96 17.04
CA VAL A 387 17.20 -5.72 16.11
C VAL A 387 16.81 -7.19 16.15
N THR A 388 16.49 -7.75 14.98
CA THR A 388 15.92 -9.10 14.86
C THR A 388 16.70 -9.97 13.86
N PHE A 389 16.68 -11.28 14.09
CA PHE A 389 17.17 -12.30 13.17
C PHE A 389 16.19 -13.48 13.11
N GLY A 390 15.60 -13.72 11.97
CA GLY A 390 14.51 -14.68 11.82
C GLY A 390 13.31 -14.28 12.68
N ASP A 391 12.80 -15.19 13.49
CA ASP A 391 11.70 -14.98 14.42
C ASP A 391 12.12 -14.40 15.79
N ARG A 392 13.45 -14.17 15.99
CA ARG A 392 14.00 -13.79 17.29
C ARG A 392 14.37 -12.32 17.33
N VAL A 393 14.03 -11.69 18.46
CA VAL A 393 14.60 -10.41 18.86
C VAL A 393 15.97 -10.67 19.47
N LEU A 394 17.03 -10.11 18.89
CA LEU A 394 18.39 -10.25 19.40
C LEU A 394 18.65 -9.30 20.57
N PHE A 395 18.24 -8.04 20.39
CA PHE A 395 18.28 -7.01 21.43
C PHE A 395 17.38 -5.85 21.07
N GLU A 396 16.97 -5.10 22.08
CA GLU A 396 16.19 -3.87 21.98
C GLU A 396 16.95 -2.73 22.64
N ILE A 397 17.08 -1.61 21.91
CA ILE A 397 17.70 -0.37 22.41
C ILE A 397 16.58 0.53 22.88
N PRO A 398 16.51 0.88 24.19
CA PRO A 398 15.49 1.81 24.67
C PRO A 398 15.71 3.19 24.08
N ILE A 399 14.67 3.73 23.42
CA ILE A 399 14.67 5.08 22.85
C ILE A 399 13.81 5.98 23.71
N PRO A 400 14.31 7.18 24.13
CA PRO A 400 13.49 8.17 24.82
C PRO A 400 12.23 8.52 23.99
N GLU A 401 11.09 8.71 24.67
CA GLU A 401 9.79 8.91 24.04
C GLU A 401 9.78 10.06 23.01
N LEU A 402 10.50 11.16 23.29
CA LEU A 402 10.63 12.28 22.37
C LEU A 402 11.30 11.86 21.05
N LEU A 403 12.36 11.06 21.10
CA LEU A 403 13.04 10.54 19.91
C LEU A 403 12.20 9.48 19.21
N LEU A 404 11.49 8.64 19.95
CA LEU A 404 10.58 7.66 19.38
C LEU A 404 9.47 8.33 18.57
N LYS A 405 8.92 9.47 19.03
CA LYS A 405 7.95 10.26 18.27
C LYS A 405 8.53 10.75 16.94
N ILE A 406 9.81 11.15 16.91
CA ILE A 406 10.50 11.55 15.66
C ILE A 406 10.71 10.33 14.76
N CYS A 407 11.18 9.21 15.31
CA CYS A 407 11.38 7.96 14.55
C CYS A 407 10.08 7.41 13.96
N ASN A 408 8.97 7.54 14.67
CA ASN A 408 7.65 7.12 14.20
C ASN A 408 7.13 7.92 12.98
N VAL A 409 7.68 9.10 12.70
CA VAL A 409 7.40 9.84 11.44
C VAL A 409 7.82 8.99 10.23
N VAL A 410 8.87 8.19 10.37
CA VAL A 410 9.41 7.28 9.35
C VAL A 410 9.30 5.81 9.79
N ARG A 411 8.13 5.43 10.27
CA ARG A 411 7.84 4.12 10.89
C ARG A 411 8.35 2.91 10.12
N ALA A 412 8.26 2.93 8.78
CA ALA A 412 8.76 1.86 7.92
C ALA A 412 10.27 2.00 7.68
N SER A 413 11.04 1.86 8.76
CA SER A 413 12.49 2.05 8.76
C SER A 413 13.23 1.08 7.85
N GLY A 414 12.73 -0.14 7.67
CA GLY A 414 13.33 -1.16 6.80
C GLY A 414 13.58 -0.71 5.36
N ARG A 415 12.80 0.27 4.87
CA ARG A 415 12.96 0.89 3.54
C ARG A 415 14.31 1.62 3.38
N PHE A 416 14.90 2.13 4.45
CA PHE A 416 16.19 2.86 4.37
C PHE A 416 17.37 1.98 3.96
N PHE A 417 17.20 0.66 3.88
CA PHE A 417 18.22 -0.22 3.34
C PHE A 417 18.32 -0.20 1.80
N TRP A 418 17.35 0.31 1.08
CA TRP A 418 17.35 0.30 -0.41
C TRP A 418 18.58 0.93 -1.06
N PRO A 419 19.15 2.06 -0.58
CA PRO A 419 20.39 2.54 -1.14
C PRO A 419 21.55 1.56 -0.93
N VAL A 420 21.62 0.89 0.23
CA VAL A 420 22.65 -0.13 0.53
C VAL A 420 22.46 -1.35 -0.39
N TYR A 421 21.23 -1.76 -0.60
CA TYR A 421 20.86 -2.81 -1.55
C TYR A 421 21.46 -2.53 -2.96
N TYR A 422 21.27 -1.33 -3.50
CA TYR A 422 21.88 -0.97 -4.79
C TYR A 422 23.40 -0.84 -4.74
N MET A 423 23.96 -0.39 -3.63
CA MET A 423 25.41 -0.37 -3.45
C MET A 423 26.00 -1.79 -3.45
N ILE A 424 25.32 -2.78 -2.88
CA ILE A 424 25.71 -4.19 -2.94
C ILE A 424 25.72 -4.68 -4.39
N ILE A 425 24.68 -4.39 -5.18
CA ILE A 425 24.61 -4.74 -6.60
C ILE A 425 25.81 -4.12 -7.37
N ILE A 426 26.02 -2.82 -7.20
CA ILE A 426 27.12 -2.09 -7.86
C ILE A 426 28.48 -2.68 -7.48
N LEU A 427 28.70 -2.99 -6.20
CA LEU A 427 29.94 -3.58 -5.70
C LEU A 427 30.17 -4.97 -6.30
N SER A 428 29.16 -5.85 -6.29
CA SER A 428 29.22 -7.19 -6.84
C SER A 428 29.58 -7.17 -8.33
N LEU A 429 28.91 -6.33 -9.12
CA LEU A 429 29.23 -6.14 -10.53
C LEU A 429 30.65 -5.57 -10.74
N THR A 430 31.07 -4.63 -9.90
CA THR A 430 32.42 -4.02 -9.97
C THR A 430 33.48 -5.07 -9.75
N ILE A 431 33.34 -5.92 -8.72
CA ILE A 431 34.31 -6.96 -8.42
C ILE A 431 34.39 -7.97 -9.57
N VAL A 432 33.27 -8.47 -10.05
CA VAL A 432 33.23 -9.44 -11.17
C VAL A 432 33.93 -8.87 -12.41
N ILE A 433 33.62 -7.64 -12.79
CA ILE A 433 34.17 -7.01 -14.00
C ILE A 433 35.65 -6.74 -13.85
N LYS A 434 36.14 -6.38 -12.65
CA LYS A 434 37.56 -6.05 -12.42
C LYS A 434 38.43 -7.26 -12.10
N SER A 435 37.90 -8.30 -11.46
CA SER A 435 38.65 -9.50 -11.07
C SER A 435 38.76 -10.55 -12.17
N THR A 436 37.94 -10.42 -13.23
CA THR A 436 37.81 -11.48 -14.24
C THR A 436 38.09 -10.93 -15.64
N LYS A 437 38.64 -11.74 -16.51
CA LYS A 437 38.81 -11.39 -17.95
C LYS A 437 37.41 -11.18 -18.57
N THR A 438 37.28 -10.27 -19.52
CA THR A 438 35.99 -9.88 -20.15
C THR A 438 35.07 -11.06 -20.50
N LYS A 439 35.63 -12.12 -21.09
CA LYS A 439 34.83 -13.33 -21.46
C LYS A 439 34.33 -14.08 -20.22
N GLY A 440 35.15 -14.21 -19.18
CA GLY A 440 34.79 -14.85 -17.94
C GLY A 440 33.75 -14.04 -17.19
N ALA A 441 33.87 -12.70 -17.18
CA ALA A 441 32.88 -11.80 -16.62
C ALA A 441 31.50 -11.93 -17.35
N MET A 442 31.50 -12.04 -18.69
CA MET A 442 30.27 -12.30 -19.47
C MET A 442 29.61 -13.60 -19.07
N VAL A 443 30.36 -14.69 -18.99
CA VAL A 443 29.84 -16.01 -18.60
C VAL A 443 29.22 -15.93 -17.19
N LEU A 444 29.96 -15.35 -16.24
CA LEU A 444 29.46 -15.19 -14.86
C LEU A 444 28.18 -14.37 -14.81
N LEU A 445 28.10 -13.24 -15.54
CA LEU A 445 26.90 -12.41 -15.56
C LEU A 445 25.72 -13.11 -16.25
N ILE A 446 25.95 -13.87 -17.34
CA ILE A 446 24.89 -14.64 -18.02
C ILE A 446 24.35 -15.72 -17.06
N VAL A 447 25.23 -16.49 -16.41
CA VAL A 447 24.82 -17.53 -15.45
C VAL A 447 24.06 -16.90 -14.28
N ALA A 448 24.59 -15.82 -13.69
CA ALA A 448 23.93 -15.15 -12.59
C ALA A 448 22.58 -14.56 -12.99
N LEU A 449 22.44 -13.98 -14.20
CA LEU A 449 21.16 -13.49 -14.71
C LEU A 449 20.14 -14.62 -14.94
N SER A 450 20.59 -15.75 -15.49
CA SER A 450 19.72 -16.92 -15.69
C SER A 450 19.20 -17.46 -14.34
N VAL A 451 20.11 -17.56 -13.35
CA VAL A 451 19.75 -17.95 -11.99
C VAL A 451 18.80 -16.95 -11.34
N GLN A 452 19.08 -15.64 -11.44
CA GLN A 452 18.22 -14.56 -10.91
C GLN A 452 16.82 -14.62 -11.53
N PHE A 453 16.77 -14.81 -12.83
CA PHE A 453 15.51 -14.87 -13.55
C PHE A 453 14.68 -16.08 -13.13
N THR A 454 15.31 -17.28 -13.12
CA THR A 454 14.63 -18.52 -12.70
C THR A 454 14.13 -18.41 -11.25
N ASP A 455 14.94 -17.84 -10.38
CA ASP A 455 14.60 -17.62 -8.97
C ASP A 455 13.34 -16.76 -8.80
N LEU A 456 13.23 -15.67 -9.57
CA LEU A 456 12.15 -14.68 -9.46
C LEU A 456 10.95 -14.97 -10.39
N SER A 457 11.03 -16.00 -11.24
CA SER A 457 10.06 -16.23 -12.31
C SER A 457 8.64 -16.42 -11.83
N GLY A 458 8.44 -17.10 -10.68
CA GLY A 458 7.12 -17.26 -10.08
C GLY A 458 6.44 -15.93 -9.78
N LYS A 459 7.19 -15.00 -9.20
CA LYS A 459 6.67 -13.65 -8.93
C LYS A 459 6.44 -12.84 -10.21
N PHE A 460 7.30 -12.98 -11.20
CA PHE A 460 7.06 -12.32 -12.50
C PHE A 460 5.76 -12.80 -13.14
N THR A 461 5.45 -14.11 -13.05
CA THR A 461 4.18 -14.68 -13.53
C THR A 461 3.00 -14.14 -12.71
N GLU A 462 3.10 -14.15 -11.38
CA GLU A 462 2.06 -13.62 -10.48
C GLU A 462 1.73 -12.16 -10.80
N PHE A 463 2.76 -11.31 -10.95
CA PHE A 463 2.56 -9.90 -11.33
C PHE A 463 1.95 -9.76 -12.72
N HIS A 464 2.41 -10.58 -13.70
CA HIS A 464 1.83 -10.54 -15.04
C HIS A 464 0.34 -10.90 -15.01
N GLU A 465 -0.03 -11.99 -14.35
CA GLU A 465 -1.42 -12.43 -14.23
C GLU A 465 -2.28 -11.37 -13.53
N MET A 466 -1.77 -10.77 -12.44
CA MET A 466 -2.46 -9.72 -11.71
C MET A 466 -2.76 -8.49 -12.58
N TYR A 467 -1.83 -8.09 -13.46
CA TYR A 467 -1.96 -6.89 -14.28
C TYR A 467 -2.51 -7.15 -15.69
N ALA A 468 -2.39 -8.38 -16.21
CA ALA A 468 -2.92 -8.78 -17.49
C ALA A 468 -4.37 -9.26 -17.41
N SER A 469 -4.82 -9.71 -16.23
CA SER A 469 -6.21 -10.10 -16.01
C SER A 469 -7.14 -8.89 -16.23
N GLU A 470 -8.32 -9.15 -16.75
CA GLU A 470 -9.41 -8.16 -16.75
C GLU A 470 -10.04 -8.16 -15.35
N ALA A 471 -9.27 -7.68 -14.36
CA ALA A 471 -9.81 -7.48 -13.04
C ALA A 471 -10.96 -6.46 -13.13
N LYS A 472 -12.19 -6.93 -13.11
CA LYS A 472 -13.36 -6.08 -12.95
C LYS A 472 -13.49 -5.76 -11.47
N TRP A 473 -13.38 -4.48 -11.17
CA TRP A 473 -13.76 -4.03 -9.84
C TRP A 473 -15.27 -4.24 -9.64
N ASP A 474 -15.62 -5.04 -8.66
CA ASP A 474 -17.03 -5.25 -8.31
C ASP A 474 -17.53 -4.04 -7.52
N ASN A 475 -18.17 -3.11 -8.23
CA ASN A 475 -18.78 -1.94 -7.60
C ASN A 475 -19.96 -2.38 -6.74
N PRO A 476 -19.95 -2.16 -5.41
CA PRO A 476 -21.07 -2.53 -4.54
C PRO A 476 -22.33 -1.69 -4.77
N LEU A 477 -22.22 -0.55 -5.45
CA LEU A 477 -23.36 0.32 -5.76
C LEU A 477 -24.04 -0.15 -7.05
N LYS A 478 -24.94 -1.15 -6.94
CA LYS A 478 -25.61 -1.78 -8.09
C LYS A 478 -26.91 -1.10 -8.51
N SER A 479 -27.62 -0.50 -7.55
CA SER A 479 -28.92 0.13 -7.80
C SER A 479 -28.80 1.38 -8.64
N GLU A 480 -29.75 1.59 -9.56
CA GLU A 480 -29.84 2.80 -10.38
C GLU A 480 -30.07 4.09 -9.56
N ILE A 481 -30.49 3.98 -8.32
CA ILE A 481 -30.69 5.14 -7.43
C ILE A 481 -29.43 5.98 -7.30
N TRP A 482 -28.26 5.36 -7.28
CA TRP A 482 -26.96 6.03 -7.17
C TRP A 482 -26.68 6.96 -8.36
N GLU A 483 -27.13 6.55 -9.56
CA GLU A 483 -26.99 7.37 -10.77
C GLU A 483 -27.95 8.57 -10.76
N LYS A 484 -29.09 8.48 -10.08
CA LYS A 484 -30.09 9.55 -9.97
C LYS A 484 -29.75 10.62 -8.95
N ILE A 485 -28.73 10.40 -8.11
CA ILE A 485 -28.25 11.43 -7.19
C ILE A 485 -27.75 12.64 -7.99
N ASP A 486 -28.34 13.81 -7.68
CA ASP A 486 -27.98 15.07 -8.29
C ASP A 486 -26.95 15.82 -7.43
N GLY A 487 -25.70 15.88 -7.89
CA GLY A 487 -24.62 16.62 -7.21
C GLY A 487 -24.82 18.14 -7.15
N GLY A 488 -25.72 18.70 -7.96
CA GLY A 488 -26.12 20.11 -7.87
C GLY A 488 -27.03 20.40 -6.68
N LYS A 489 -27.85 19.42 -6.30
CA LYS A 489 -28.76 19.49 -5.15
C LYS A 489 -28.10 18.99 -3.87
N TYR A 490 -27.46 17.83 -3.92
CA TYR A 490 -26.77 17.19 -2.80
C TYR A 490 -25.27 17.41 -2.95
N ARG A 491 -24.63 17.94 -1.91
CA ARG A 491 -23.19 18.31 -1.98
C ARG A 491 -22.28 17.35 -1.25
N ASN A 492 -22.82 16.58 -0.31
CA ASN A 492 -22.01 15.78 0.61
C ASN A 492 -22.50 14.34 0.64
N ILE A 493 -21.59 13.39 0.51
CA ILE A 493 -21.81 11.99 0.93
C ILE A 493 -21.21 11.84 2.33
N VAL A 494 -22.03 11.48 3.28
CA VAL A 494 -21.69 11.51 4.71
C VAL A 494 -21.90 10.14 5.34
N PHE A 495 -20.82 9.47 5.70
CA PHE A 495 -20.88 8.30 6.56
C PHE A 495 -21.10 8.71 8.00
N VAL A 496 -21.99 8.03 8.70
CA VAL A 496 -22.29 8.28 10.11
C VAL A 496 -22.14 6.97 10.90
N PRO A 497 -21.06 6.82 11.67
CA PRO A 497 -19.90 7.71 11.85
C PRO A 497 -18.95 7.75 10.63
N ALA A 498 -18.12 8.78 10.53
CA ALA A 498 -17.15 8.97 9.45
C ALA A 498 -15.94 8.02 9.60
N VAL A 499 -16.15 6.75 9.35
CA VAL A 499 -15.14 5.69 9.41
C VAL A 499 -14.97 5.10 8.02
N ALA A 500 -13.72 5.09 7.53
CA ALA A 500 -13.39 4.50 6.25
C ALA A 500 -13.58 2.97 6.30
N LYS A 501 -14.31 2.44 5.33
CA LYS A 501 -14.54 1.00 5.11
C LYS A 501 -14.14 0.67 3.68
N LYS A 502 -14.09 -0.61 3.33
CA LYS A 502 -13.81 -1.06 1.95
C LYS A 502 -14.74 -0.41 0.92
N GLU A 503 -16.02 -0.29 1.27
CA GLU A 503 -17.08 0.28 0.43
C GLU A 503 -16.93 1.80 0.24
N SER A 504 -16.19 2.48 1.12
CA SER A 504 -15.90 3.92 0.97
C SER A 504 -15.25 4.27 -0.36
N VAL A 505 -14.55 3.32 -1.00
CA VAL A 505 -13.98 3.46 -2.35
C VAL A 505 -15.08 3.75 -3.38
N ALA A 506 -16.17 2.99 -3.35
CA ALA A 506 -17.28 3.15 -4.28
C ALA A 506 -18.00 4.50 -4.09
N PHE A 507 -18.25 4.87 -2.85
CA PHE A 507 -18.86 6.16 -2.52
C PHE A 507 -17.93 7.35 -2.82
N SER A 508 -16.63 7.19 -2.66
CA SER A 508 -15.65 8.20 -3.07
C SER A 508 -15.66 8.40 -4.58
N MET A 509 -15.76 7.30 -5.33
CA MET A 509 -15.87 7.37 -6.80
C MET A 509 -17.17 8.06 -7.23
N LEU A 510 -18.30 7.71 -6.61
CA LEU A 510 -19.59 8.37 -6.83
C LEU A 510 -19.52 9.87 -6.48
N ALA A 511 -18.99 10.22 -5.31
CA ALA A 511 -18.84 11.60 -4.86
C ALA A 511 -18.03 12.42 -5.86
N SER A 512 -16.86 11.92 -6.26
CA SER A 512 -15.99 12.63 -7.20
C SER A 512 -16.62 12.78 -8.59
N LYS A 513 -17.33 11.76 -9.11
CA LYS A 513 -18.07 11.84 -10.38
C LYS A 513 -19.19 12.87 -10.35
N LYS A 514 -19.85 13.04 -9.21
CA LYS A 514 -20.98 13.97 -9.03
C LYS A 514 -20.56 15.35 -8.51
N GLY A 515 -19.26 15.61 -8.30
CA GLY A 515 -18.76 16.86 -7.73
C GLY A 515 -19.18 17.09 -6.26
N MET A 516 -19.30 16.00 -5.51
CA MET A 516 -19.70 15.99 -4.09
C MET A 516 -18.48 15.76 -3.19
N THR A 517 -18.61 16.13 -1.92
CA THR A 517 -17.61 15.83 -0.91
C THR A 517 -17.85 14.47 -0.25
N ILE A 518 -16.82 13.92 0.42
CA ILE A 518 -16.93 12.71 1.23
C ILE A 518 -16.13 12.80 2.52
N ASN A 519 -16.65 12.24 3.62
CA ASN A 519 -16.03 12.31 4.95
C ASN A 519 -15.34 11.02 5.41
N ALA A 520 -15.57 9.89 4.75
CA ALA A 520 -15.04 8.59 5.16
C ALA A 520 -14.07 8.03 4.12
N VAL A 521 -12.80 8.38 4.25
CA VAL A 521 -11.75 7.97 3.31
C VAL A 521 -10.48 7.57 4.07
N TYR A 522 -9.67 6.75 3.43
CA TYR A 522 -8.34 6.43 3.93
C TYR A 522 -7.32 7.45 3.40
N THR A 523 -6.47 7.97 4.29
CA THR A 523 -5.34 8.85 3.98
C THR A 523 -4.12 8.43 4.78
N ALA A 524 -2.92 8.64 4.24
CA ALA A 524 -1.68 8.27 4.91
C ALA A 524 -1.46 9.02 6.24
N ARG A 525 -2.06 10.20 6.38
CA ARG A 525 -2.07 10.99 7.62
C ARG A 525 -3.39 11.73 7.78
N ASP A 526 -3.87 11.78 9.02
CA ASP A 526 -5.10 12.45 9.39
C ASP A 526 -4.92 13.23 10.72
N ASP A 527 -5.80 14.21 10.96
CA ASP A 527 -5.93 14.87 12.27
C ASP A 527 -6.94 14.06 13.10
N TYR A 528 -6.43 13.02 13.78
CA TYR A 528 -7.28 12.11 14.56
C TYR A 528 -8.11 12.82 15.62
N ALA A 529 -7.58 13.85 16.26
CA ALA A 529 -8.31 14.59 17.29
C ALA A 529 -9.51 15.34 16.72
N LYS A 530 -9.31 16.04 15.60
CA LYS A 530 -10.42 16.71 14.89
C LYS A 530 -11.42 15.72 14.31
N ARG A 531 -10.95 14.58 13.82
CA ARG A 531 -11.83 13.54 13.30
C ARG A 531 -12.69 12.92 14.40
N GLU A 532 -12.11 12.63 15.55
CA GLU A 532 -12.85 12.12 16.71
C GLU A 532 -13.88 13.13 17.20
N GLN A 533 -13.50 14.41 17.34
CA GLN A 533 -14.44 15.49 17.67
C GLN A 533 -15.58 15.56 16.65
N TYR A 534 -15.27 15.59 15.36
CA TYR A 534 -16.27 15.60 14.29
C TYR A 534 -17.20 14.39 14.35
N ASN A 535 -16.67 13.18 14.56
CA ASN A 535 -17.47 11.98 14.70
C ASN A 535 -18.44 12.04 15.88
N ASN A 536 -17.98 12.56 17.02
CA ASN A 536 -18.81 12.73 18.21
C ASN A 536 -19.94 13.75 17.96
N GLU A 537 -19.62 14.90 17.37
CA GLU A 537 -20.58 15.93 17.00
C GLU A 537 -21.60 15.41 15.99
N LEU A 538 -21.13 14.77 14.90
CA LEU A 538 -21.97 14.19 13.85
C LEU A 538 -22.93 13.14 14.41
N THR A 539 -22.43 12.19 15.19
CA THR A 539 -23.20 11.12 15.79
C THR A 539 -24.24 11.66 16.76
N ASN A 540 -23.88 12.65 17.59
CA ASN A 540 -24.79 13.28 18.53
C ASN A 540 -25.89 14.09 17.82
N SER A 541 -25.54 14.82 16.75
CA SER A 541 -26.51 15.55 15.92
C SER A 541 -27.48 14.57 15.26
N PHE A 542 -26.96 13.46 14.77
CA PHE A 542 -27.75 12.42 14.12
C PHE A 542 -28.76 11.75 15.08
N LYS A 543 -28.33 11.44 16.31
CA LYS A 543 -29.20 10.94 17.39
C LYS A 543 -30.33 11.90 17.77
N LYS A 544 -30.15 13.20 17.50
CA LYS A 544 -31.20 14.25 17.75
C LYS A 544 -32.02 14.57 16.50
N GLY A 545 -31.85 13.87 15.39
CA GLY A 545 -32.56 14.13 14.13
C GLY A 545 -32.13 15.43 13.44
N VAL A 546 -30.91 15.88 13.69
CA VAL A 546 -30.37 17.10 13.08
C VAL A 546 -29.34 16.70 12.02
N TRP A 547 -29.67 16.94 10.78
CA TRP A 547 -28.81 16.69 9.60
C TRP A 547 -28.97 17.77 8.54
N ASP A 548 -27.92 17.98 7.73
CA ASP A 548 -27.92 18.94 6.63
C ASP A 548 -28.76 18.40 5.45
N THR A 549 -29.64 19.23 4.91
CA THR A 549 -30.50 18.88 3.77
C THR A 549 -29.74 18.69 2.46
N LYS A 550 -28.48 19.11 2.39
CA LYS A 550 -27.58 18.90 1.24
C LYS A 550 -26.71 17.63 1.36
N GLY A 551 -26.88 16.87 2.44
CA GLY A 551 -26.17 15.63 2.68
C GLY A 551 -26.94 14.40 2.21
N ILE A 552 -26.23 13.41 1.71
CA ILE A 552 -26.72 12.03 1.55
C ILE A 552 -25.95 11.21 2.59
N TYR A 553 -26.69 10.54 3.46
CA TYR A 553 -26.14 9.88 4.64
C TYR A 553 -26.11 8.37 4.49
N ILE A 554 -24.94 7.77 4.69
CA ILE A 554 -24.77 6.33 4.80
C ILE A 554 -24.70 6.02 6.29
N VAL A 555 -25.78 5.47 6.81
CA VAL A 555 -26.04 5.33 8.24
C VAL A 555 -25.57 3.97 8.74
N ASP A 556 -24.72 3.96 9.75
CA ASP A 556 -24.32 2.72 10.41
C ASP A 556 -25.51 2.08 11.14
N ASN A 557 -25.51 0.75 11.23
CA ASN A 557 -26.58 -0.01 11.87
C ASN A 557 -26.83 0.41 13.33
N SER A 558 -25.81 0.88 14.04
CA SER A 558 -25.93 1.37 15.41
C SER A 558 -26.84 2.61 15.56
N LEU A 559 -27.08 3.33 14.46
CA LEU A 559 -27.90 4.54 14.43
C LEU A 559 -29.26 4.36 13.74
N LEU A 560 -29.58 3.14 13.29
CA LEU A 560 -30.81 2.84 12.58
C LEU A 560 -32.07 3.34 13.31
N ILE A 561 -32.22 2.98 14.58
CA ILE A 561 -33.38 3.33 15.38
C ILE A 561 -33.45 4.83 15.59
N SER A 562 -32.37 5.46 15.97
CA SER A 562 -32.37 6.92 16.11
C SER A 562 -32.76 7.62 14.82
N THR A 563 -32.37 7.06 13.66
CA THR A 563 -32.75 7.61 12.36
C THR A 563 -34.23 7.42 12.08
N ILE A 564 -34.79 6.23 12.30
CA ILE A 564 -36.21 5.93 12.10
C ILE A 564 -37.07 6.81 13.00
N GLU A 565 -36.66 7.00 14.27
CA GLU A 565 -37.43 7.80 15.25
C GLU A 565 -37.40 9.29 14.94
N ASN A 566 -36.32 9.80 14.41
CA ASN A 566 -36.09 11.24 14.23
C ASN A 566 -36.26 11.71 12.78
N LYS A 567 -36.38 10.80 11.77
CA LYS A 567 -36.58 11.21 10.39
C LYS A 567 -37.88 12.00 10.22
N LYS A 568 -37.83 13.05 9.41
CA LYS A 568 -39.00 13.84 9.06
C LYS A 568 -39.85 13.11 8.01
N ALA A 569 -41.12 13.50 7.87
CA ALA A 569 -42.07 12.89 6.91
C ALA A 569 -41.55 12.94 5.45
N ASN A 570 -40.83 14.00 5.10
CA ASN A 570 -40.25 14.18 3.76
C ASN A 570 -38.90 13.54 3.55
N ASP A 571 -38.26 13.01 4.61
CA ASP A 571 -36.99 12.36 4.52
C ASP A 571 -37.16 10.91 3.99
N LEU A 572 -36.40 10.58 2.96
CA LEU A 572 -36.41 9.25 2.39
C LEU A 572 -35.32 8.41 3.11
N PHE A 573 -35.74 7.31 3.74
CA PHE A 573 -34.85 6.38 4.41
C PHE A 573 -35.02 4.97 3.85
N LEU A 574 -33.98 4.39 3.29
CA LEU A 574 -34.00 3.17 2.48
C LEU A 574 -32.86 2.23 2.88
N SER A 575 -33.06 0.94 2.59
CA SER A 575 -31.93 -0.02 2.49
C SER A 575 -31.69 -0.33 1.01
N VAL A 576 -30.50 0.02 0.49
CA VAL A 576 -30.13 -0.13 -0.92
C VAL A 576 -28.75 -0.75 -1.00
N ASP A 577 -28.62 -1.85 -1.74
CA ASP A 577 -27.36 -2.59 -1.91
C ASP A 577 -26.65 -2.93 -0.57
N GLY A 578 -27.42 -3.15 0.49
CA GLY A 578 -26.91 -3.40 1.85
C GLY A 578 -26.53 -2.15 2.64
N PHE A 579 -26.73 -0.94 2.10
CA PHE A 579 -26.46 0.33 2.78
C PHE A 579 -27.74 0.98 3.29
N ASN A 580 -27.72 1.53 4.51
CA ASN A 580 -28.81 2.34 5.02
C ASN A 580 -28.62 3.78 4.55
N LEU A 581 -29.49 4.21 3.67
CA LEU A 581 -29.42 5.49 2.96
C LEU A 581 -30.48 6.45 3.48
N LEU A 582 -30.06 7.57 4.06
CA LEU A 582 -30.95 8.67 4.41
C LEU A 582 -30.73 9.85 3.45
N ILE A 583 -31.81 10.25 2.78
CA ILE A 583 -31.86 11.40 1.87
C ILE A 583 -32.85 12.42 2.43
N PRO A 584 -32.38 13.54 3.01
CA PRO A 584 -33.27 14.59 3.51
C PRO A 584 -34.09 15.18 2.38
N ASN A 585 -35.42 15.34 2.65
CA ASN A 585 -36.43 15.78 1.66
C ASN A 585 -36.48 14.90 0.39
N GLY A 586 -35.95 13.67 0.44
CA GLY A 586 -35.90 12.77 -0.71
C GLY A 586 -37.26 12.33 -1.24
N VAL A 587 -38.28 12.27 -0.40
CA VAL A 587 -39.67 11.95 -0.81
C VAL A 587 -40.24 12.98 -1.79
N LEU A 588 -39.77 14.23 -1.68
CA LEU A 588 -40.17 15.33 -2.57
C LEU A 588 -39.31 15.42 -3.84
N ASP A 589 -38.26 14.65 -3.94
CA ASP A 589 -37.33 14.69 -5.07
C ASP A 589 -37.87 13.86 -6.24
N LYS A 590 -38.09 14.53 -7.38
CA LYS A 590 -38.57 13.89 -8.61
C LYS A 590 -37.65 12.74 -9.08
N ASN A 591 -36.36 12.83 -8.81
CA ASN A 591 -35.39 11.84 -9.21
C ASN A 591 -35.59 10.48 -8.52
N PHE A 592 -36.30 10.45 -7.39
CA PHE A 592 -36.55 9.22 -6.62
C PHE A 592 -38.01 8.73 -6.69
N LYS A 593 -38.91 9.43 -7.40
CA LYS A 593 -40.36 9.09 -7.46
C LYS A 593 -40.67 7.80 -8.21
N ASP A 594 -39.87 7.46 -9.21
CA ASP A 594 -40.13 6.32 -10.10
C ASP A 594 -39.55 5.00 -9.57
N PHE A 595 -38.88 5.06 -8.44
CA PHE A 595 -38.39 3.84 -7.80
C PHE A 595 -39.46 3.28 -6.88
N ASP A 596 -39.77 1.99 -6.99
CA ASP A 596 -40.55 1.22 -6.00
C ASP A 596 -39.64 1.06 -4.74
N LEU A 597 -39.39 2.19 -4.11
CA LEU A 597 -38.51 2.31 -2.95
C LEU A 597 -39.30 1.82 -1.75
N LYS A 598 -39.06 0.58 -1.36
CA LYS A 598 -39.57 0.09 -0.07
C LYS A 598 -38.91 0.91 1.03
N PRO A 599 -39.66 1.75 1.78
CA PRO A 599 -39.11 2.44 2.93
C PRO A 599 -38.42 1.40 3.83
N PHE A 600 -37.33 1.76 4.47
CA PHE A 600 -36.72 0.89 5.49
C PHE A 600 -37.79 0.64 6.55
N ASN A 601 -38.44 -0.52 6.49
CA ASN A 601 -39.51 -0.94 7.38
C ASN A 601 -39.25 -2.39 7.75
N PHE A 602 -38.18 -2.60 8.55
CA PHE A 602 -37.98 -3.90 9.13
C PHE A 602 -38.98 -4.11 10.25
N HIS A 603 -40.00 -4.89 9.96
CA HIS A 603 -40.97 -5.35 10.95
C HIS A 603 -40.66 -6.83 11.23
N TYR A 604 -40.24 -7.13 12.45
CA TYR A 604 -39.97 -8.50 12.86
C TYR A 604 -41.27 -9.28 12.96
N THR A 605 -41.35 -10.42 12.27
CA THR A 605 -42.46 -11.37 12.39
C THR A 605 -42.11 -12.41 13.45
N TYR A 606 -42.98 -12.62 14.41
CA TYR A 606 -42.77 -13.62 15.46
C TYR A 606 -42.55 -15.01 14.86
N GLY A 607 -41.59 -15.74 15.45
CA GLY A 607 -41.11 -17.04 14.96
C GLY A 607 -40.12 -16.98 13.82
N HIS A 608 -39.82 -15.83 13.23
CA HIS A 608 -38.78 -15.73 12.22
C HIS A 608 -37.41 -15.94 12.82
N LYS A 609 -36.65 -16.88 12.26
CA LYS A 609 -35.27 -17.18 12.68
C LYS A 609 -34.28 -16.30 11.91
N ILE A 610 -33.65 -15.37 12.62
CA ILE A 610 -32.62 -14.51 12.06
C ILE A 610 -31.26 -15.22 12.14
N ASN A 611 -30.52 -15.25 11.03
CA ASN A 611 -29.18 -15.84 10.94
C ASN A 611 -28.10 -14.76 10.99
N PHE A 612 -27.02 -15.03 11.77
CA PHE A 612 -25.90 -14.11 12.00
C PHE A 612 -24.68 -14.37 11.11
N GLY A 613 -24.75 -15.33 10.19
CA GLY A 613 -23.71 -15.55 9.18
C GLY A 613 -23.69 -14.46 8.10
N SER A 614 -22.67 -14.48 7.26
CA SER A 614 -22.44 -13.48 6.20
C SER A 614 -23.57 -13.42 5.15
N SER A 615 -24.27 -14.52 4.92
CA SER A 615 -25.46 -14.61 4.05
C SER A 615 -26.79 -14.39 4.80
N GLY A 616 -26.74 -14.07 6.10
CA GLY A 616 -27.90 -13.93 6.96
C GLY A 616 -28.48 -12.51 6.98
N ASP A 617 -29.59 -12.37 7.69
CA ASP A 617 -30.39 -11.15 7.80
C ASP A 617 -30.21 -10.39 9.12
N SER A 618 -29.24 -10.80 9.95
CA SER A 618 -28.99 -10.16 11.26
C SER A 618 -28.62 -8.67 11.19
N HIS A 619 -28.15 -8.21 10.04
CA HIS A 619 -27.77 -6.80 9.82
C HIS A 619 -28.95 -5.84 10.09
N VAL A 620 -30.20 -6.29 9.92
CA VAL A 620 -31.41 -5.47 10.14
C VAL A 620 -31.72 -5.24 11.62
N ILE A 621 -31.21 -6.09 12.53
CA ILE A 621 -31.47 -5.97 13.98
C ILE A 621 -30.22 -5.63 14.79
N LYS A 622 -29.02 -5.82 14.26
CA LYS A 622 -27.76 -5.52 14.96
C LYS A 622 -27.65 -4.01 15.21
N GLY A 623 -27.45 -3.62 16.46
CA GLY A 623 -27.08 -2.28 16.87
C GLY A 623 -25.56 -2.15 17.07
N TYR A 624 -25.11 -1.55 18.17
CA TYR A 624 -23.68 -1.46 18.51
C TYR A 624 -23.17 -2.76 19.13
N GLY A 625 -21.82 -2.90 19.14
CA GLY A 625 -21.15 -4.01 19.82
C GLY A 625 -21.12 -5.31 19.00
N TRP A 626 -21.19 -5.25 17.67
CA TRP A 626 -21.12 -6.39 16.78
C TRP A 626 -19.96 -6.25 15.80
N GLY A 627 -19.29 -7.36 15.52
CA GLY A 627 -18.29 -7.47 14.48
C GLY A 627 -18.88 -7.68 13.07
N GLU A 628 -18.00 -7.84 12.09
CA GLU A 628 -18.38 -8.31 10.76
C GLU A 628 -18.89 -9.76 10.84
N SER A 629 -19.90 -10.08 10.01
CA SER A 629 -20.44 -11.44 9.97
C SER A 629 -19.45 -12.38 9.28
N GLU A 630 -19.09 -13.45 9.96
CA GLU A 630 -18.33 -14.58 9.43
C GLU A 630 -19.28 -15.52 8.65
N GLU A 631 -18.78 -16.62 8.13
CA GLU A 631 -19.58 -17.53 7.30
C GLU A 631 -20.89 -17.97 8.00
N LYS A 632 -20.85 -18.29 9.29
CA LYS A 632 -22.00 -18.86 10.05
C LYS A 632 -22.42 -18.05 11.27
N ASN A 633 -21.65 -17.08 11.71
CA ASN A 633 -21.82 -16.38 12.98
C ASN A 633 -21.37 -14.92 12.92
N THR A 634 -21.67 -14.19 13.98
CA THR A 634 -21.11 -12.85 14.24
C THR A 634 -20.64 -12.76 15.69
N TRP A 635 -19.42 -12.26 15.91
CA TRP A 635 -18.88 -11.99 17.23
C TRP A 635 -19.39 -10.68 17.81
N THR A 636 -19.64 -10.66 19.13
CA THR A 636 -19.81 -9.40 19.85
C THR A 636 -18.46 -8.73 20.08
N PHE A 637 -18.43 -7.39 20.02
CA PHE A 637 -17.24 -6.55 20.24
C PHE A 637 -17.41 -5.70 21.50
N GLY A 638 -16.41 -5.76 22.38
CA GLY A 638 -16.44 -5.02 23.63
C GLY A 638 -17.35 -5.65 24.68
N LYS A 639 -17.68 -4.86 25.71
CA LYS A 639 -18.43 -5.34 26.89
C LYS A 639 -19.94 -5.21 26.77
N GLU A 640 -20.44 -4.69 25.67
CA GLU A 640 -21.87 -4.58 25.41
C GLU A 640 -22.18 -4.80 23.94
N ALA A 641 -23.31 -5.47 23.65
CA ALA A 641 -23.88 -5.59 22.32
C ALA A 641 -25.39 -5.34 22.36
N SER A 642 -25.93 -4.72 21.32
CA SER A 642 -27.37 -4.40 21.29
C SER A 642 -28.05 -4.95 20.04
N LEU A 643 -29.34 -5.29 20.22
CA LEU A 643 -30.27 -5.72 19.17
C LEU A 643 -31.53 -4.87 19.24
N TYR A 644 -32.16 -4.64 18.07
CA TYR A 644 -33.32 -3.81 17.97
C TYR A 644 -34.38 -4.45 17.08
N PHE A 645 -35.63 -4.47 17.56
CA PHE A 645 -36.77 -5.02 16.85
C PHE A 645 -37.87 -3.98 16.75
N VAL A 646 -38.45 -3.85 15.57
CA VAL A 646 -39.76 -3.25 15.37
C VAL A 646 -40.73 -4.40 15.14
N LEU A 647 -41.80 -4.49 15.92
CA LEU A 647 -42.68 -5.65 15.95
C LEU A 647 -44.09 -5.21 16.37
N ASP A 648 -45.07 -6.06 16.16
CA ASP A 648 -46.39 -5.82 16.70
C ASP A 648 -46.40 -5.91 18.23
N LYS A 649 -47.30 -5.16 18.90
CA LYS A 649 -47.42 -5.27 20.36
C LYS A 649 -47.72 -6.70 20.75
N PRO A 650 -46.92 -7.33 21.61
CA PRO A 650 -47.10 -8.73 21.97
C PRO A 650 -48.38 -8.94 22.78
N LYS A 651 -49.08 -10.02 22.49
CA LYS A 651 -50.25 -10.45 23.25
C LYS A 651 -49.91 -11.35 24.44
N LYS A 652 -48.73 -11.99 24.41
CA LYS A 652 -48.18 -12.88 25.45
C LYS A 652 -46.72 -12.49 25.73
N ASP A 653 -46.14 -13.01 26.81
CA ASP A 653 -44.72 -12.87 27.07
C ASP A 653 -43.93 -13.50 25.93
N LEU A 654 -42.82 -12.86 25.57
CA LEU A 654 -42.02 -13.26 24.42
C LEU A 654 -40.87 -14.20 24.85
N MET A 655 -40.69 -15.28 24.13
CA MET A 655 -39.56 -16.19 24.31
C MET A 655 -38.47 -15.82 23.30
N LEU A 656 -37.38 -15.22 23.79
CA LEU A 656 -36.18 -14.97 23.01
C LEU A 656 -35.28 -16.18 23.08
N SER A 657 -35.02 -16.82 21.95
CA SER A 657 -34.06 -17.94 21.82
C SER A 657 -32.85 -17.47 21.04
N ILE A 658 -31.63 -17.60 21.61
CA ILE A 658 -30.36 -17.21 20.99
C ILE A 658 -29.42 -18.41 20.99
N ARG A 659 -28.97 -18.83 19.82
CA ARG A 659 -27.90 -19.79 19.67
C ARG A 659 -26.57 -19.09 19.68
N MET A 660 -25.76 -19.32 20.72
CA MET A 660 -24.50 -18.62 20.93
C MET A 660 -23.42 -19.48 21.58
N SER A 661 -22.18 -19.12 21.34
CA SER A 661 -20.95 -19.74 21.89
C SER A 661 -20.14 -18.70 22.66
N PRO A 662 -19.65 -19.01 23.87
CA PRO A 662 -18.79 -18.10 24.63
C PRO A 662 -17.34 -18.15 24.11
N LEU A 663 -16.65 -17.00 24.16
CA LEU A 663 -15.19 -16.99 24.11
C LEU A 663 -14.64 -17.51 25.45
N THR A 664 -13.99 -18.66 25.43
CA THR A 664 -13.33 -19.26 26.59
C THR A 664 -11.90 -19.66 26.24
N GLY A 665 -10.98 -19.61 27.23
CA GLY A 665 -9.57 -19.97 27.05
C GLY A 665 -8.75 -19.52 28.26
N GLY A 666 -7.58 -20.09 28.48
CA GLY A 666 -6.72 -19.75 29.58
C GLY A 666 -7.42 -19.82 30.95
N SER A 667 -7.46 -18.71 31.66
CA SER A 667 -8.16 -18.57 32.95
C SER A 667 -9.67 -18.37 32.82
N LEU A 668 -10.17 -17.94 31.65
CA LEU A 668 -11.59 -17.64 31.42
C LEU A 668 -12.35 -18.92 31.03
N LYS A 669 -13.16 -19.48 31.94
CA LYS A 669 -13.89 -20.72 31.72
C LYS A 669 -15.33 -20.51 31.25
N GLU A 670 -15.91 -19.36 31.53
CA GLU A 670 -17.29 -19.00 31.20
C GLU A 670 -17.42 -17.50 30.93
N GLN A 671 -18.45 -17.13 30.17
CA GLN A 671 -18.84 -15.74 29.95
C GLN A 671 -20.08 -15.41 30.79
N HIS A 672 -20.04 -14.32 31.56
CA HIS A 672 -21.17 -13.78 32.25
C HIS A 672 -21.96 -12.87 31.33
N ILE A 673 -23.28 -13.05 31.31
CA ILE A 673 -24.20 -12.29 30.44
C ILE A 673 -25.33 -11.72 31.30
N THR A 674 -25.54 -10.42 31.21
CA THR A 674 -26.77 -9.80 31.69
C THR A 674 -27.59 -9.34 30.48
N LEU A 675 -28.77 -9.94 30.31
CA LEU A 675 -29.71 -9.51 29.27
C LEU A 675 -30.66 -8.44 29.83
N ILE A 676 -30.72 -7.30 29.13
CA ILE A 676 -31.60 -6.17 29.45
C ILE A 676 -32.51 -5.93 28.25
N ALA A 677 -33.80 -5.84 28.49
CA ALA A 677 -34.83 -5.56 27.49
C ALA A 677 -35.56 -4.25 27.85
N ASN A 678 -35.59 -3.25 26.95
CA ASN A 678 -36.21 -1.95 27.16
C ASN A 678 -35.89 -1.33 28.53
N ASN A 679 -34.59 -1.36 28.93
CA ASN A 679 -34.06 -0.91 30.22
C ASN A 679 -34.46 -1.74 31.46
N HIS A 680 -35.11 -2.88 31.28
CA HIS A 680 -35.42 -3.80 32.37
C HIS A 680 -34.45 -5.00 32.33
N LYS A 681 -33.82 -5.30 33.46
CA LYS A 681 -33.01 -6.50 33.60
C LYS A 681 -33.88 -7.75 33.54
N ILE A 682 -33.61 -8.62 32.58
CA ILE A 682 -34.40 -9.84 32.36
C ILE A 682 -33.78 -11.04 33.05
N LYS A 683 -32.49 -11.27 32.80
CA LYS A 683 -31.79 -12.46 33.31
C LYS A 683 -30.31 -12.26 33.34
N GLU A 684 -29.67 -12.86 34.34
CA GLU A 684 -28.20 -13.08 34.34
C GLU A 684 -27.93 -14.58 34.25
N LEU A 685 -26.89 -14.92 33.50
CA LEU A 685 -26.41 -16.31 33.42
C LEU A 685 -24.94 -16.33 33.03
N SER A 686 -24.30 -17.48 33.36
CA SER A 686 -22.96 -17.82 32.90
C SER A 686 -23.06 -18.92 31.85
N ILE A 687 -22.33 -18.79 30.77
CA ILE A 687 -22.29 -19.78 29.70
C ILE A 687 -20.86 -20.27 29.46
N ALA A 688 -20.71 -21.59 29.34
CA ALA A 688 -19.42 -22.26 29.12
C ALA A 688 -19.38 -23.09 27.83
N SER A 689 -20.51 -23.25 27.14
CA SER A 689 -20.60 -24.05 25.92
C SER A 689 -21.61 -23.47 24.92
N THR A 690 -21.50 -23.91 23.67
CA THR A 690 -22.48 -23.56 22.61
C THR A 690 -23.81 -24.22 22.88
N SER A 691 -24.88 -23.43 22.94
CA SER A 691 -26.26 -23.91 23.12
C SER A 691 -27.30 -22.87 22.67
N ASP A 692 -28.56 -23.29 22.65
CA ASP A 692 -29.72 -22.40 22.51
C ASP A 692 -30.12 -21.92 23.90
N TYR A 693 -29.92 -20.62 24.14
CA TYR A 693 -30.25 -19.97 25.43
C TYR A 693 -31.57 -19.22 25.33
N GLN A 694 -32.43 -19.40 26.32
CA GLN A 694 -33.80 -18.85 26.33
C GLN A 694 -33.98 -17.79 27.42
N PHE A 695 -34.71 -16.71 27.03
CA PHE A 695 -35.02 -15.58 27.89
C PHE A 695 -36.49 -15.21 27.73
N LEU A 696 -37.25 -15.23 28.82
CA LEU A 696 -38.63 -14.80 28.85
C LEU A 696 -38.70 -13.30 29.06
N ILE A 697 -39.23 -12.56 28.08
CA ILE A 697 -39.36 -11.10 28.10
C ILE A 697 -40.85 -10.78 28.36
N PRO A 698 -41.20 -10.10 29.49
CA PRO A 698 -42.57 -9.75 29.80
C PRO A 698 -43.18 -8.84 28.72
N LYS A 699 -44.37 -9.14 28.27
CA LYS A 699 -45.12 -8.36 27.26
C LYS A 699 -45.30 -6.90 27.65
N ASP A 700 -45.44 -6.63 28.95
CA ASP A 700 -45.81 -5.30 29.47
C ASP A 700 -44.67 -4.28 29.30
N ILE A 701 -43.43 -4.75 29.13
CA ILE A 701 -42.27 -3.88 28.84
C ILE A 701 -42.03 -3.71 27.34
N VAL A 702 -42.82 -4.38 26.48
CA VAL A 702 -42.63 -4.35 25.02
C VAL A 702 -43.88 -3.69 24.39
N ASN A 703 -43.63 -2.59 23.70
CA ASN A 703 -44.65 -1.98 22.85
C ASN A 703 -44.51 -2.50 21.40
N ASN A 704 -44.33 -1.59 20.44
CA ASN A 704 -44.01 -1.90 19.05
C ASN A 704 -42.49 -1.86 18.76
N LYS A 705 -41.69 -1.71 19.81
CA LYS A 705 -40.21 -1.68 19.75
C LYS A 705 -39.64 -2.46 20.92
N LEU A 706 -38.62 -3.25 20.62
CA LEU A 706 -37.85 -3.99 21.63
C LEU A 706 -36.34 -3.75 21.41
N LYS A 707 -35.71 -3.17 22.43
CA LYS A 707 -34.27 -3.03 22.49
C LYS A 707 -33.71 -4.08 23.47
N ILE A 708 -32.80 -4.91 23.00
CA ILE A 708 -32.09 -5.87 23.85
C ILE A 708 -30.63 -5.40 23.97
N ILE A 709 -30.10 -5.41 25.18
CA ILE A 709 -28.68 -5.18 25.46
C ILE A 709 -28.14 -6.44 26.12
N LEU A 710 -27.04 -6.93 25.60
CA LEU A 710 -26.21 -7.97 26.21
C LEU A 710 -25.04 -7.27 26.89
N ASN A 711 -25.00 -7.25 28.22
CA ASN A 711 -23.85 -6.78 28.98
C ASN A 711 -22.90 -7.97 29.25
N LEU A 712 -21.62 -7.81 28.92
CA LEU A 712 -20.62 -8.86 28.75
C LEU A 712 -19.33 -8.48 29.51
N PRO A 713 -19.36 -8.49 30.85
CA PRO A 713 -18.25 -7.98 31.67
C PRO A 713 -16.93 -8.71 31.46
N ASN A 714 -16.97 -9.99 31.07
CA ASN A 714 -15.81 -10.86 30.89
C ASN A 714 -15.26 -10.85 29.45
N ALA A 715 -15.69 -9.91 28.59
CA ALA A 715 -15.14 -9.77 27.24
C ALA A 715 -13.61 -9.57 27.30
N ALA A 716 -12.86 -10.36 26.53
CA ALA A 716 -11.39 -10.40 26.55
C ALA A 716 -10.84 -10.57 25.12
N THR A 717 -9.53 -10.39 24.96
CA THR A 717 -8.89 -10.68 23.67
C THR A 717 -8.45 -12.13 23.60
N PRO A 718 -8.61 -12.84 22.45
CA PRO A 718 -8.05 -14.17 22.27
C PRO A 718 -6.55 -14.24 22.57
N LYS A 719 -5.81 -13.15 22.32
CA LYS A 719 -4.38 -13.04 22.62
C LYS A 719 -4.10 -13.09 24.13
N GLU A 720 -4.86 -12.34 24.96
CA GLU A 720 -4.72 -12.38 26.43
C GLU A 720 -5.06 -13.75 27.00
N LEU A 721 -5.97 -14.48 26.36
CA LEU A 721 -6.38 -15.82 26.75
C LEU A 721 -5.44 -16.93 26.23
N GLY A 722 -4.41 -16.58 25.48
CA GLY A 722 -3.45 -17.53 24.91
C GLY A 722 -4.02 -18.44 23.81
N ILE A 723 -5.13 -18.02 23.16
CA ILE A 723 -5.80 -18.81 22.11
C ILE A 723 -5.11 -18.62 20.77
N ASN A 724 -4.90 -17.36 20.36
CA ASN A 724 -4.23 -16.97 19.12
C ASN A 724 -3.76 -15.51 19.19
N GLY A 725 -3.30 -14.93 18.06
CA GLY A 725 -2.81 -13.54 17.98
C GLY A 725 -3.88 -12.46 17.86
N ASP A 726 -5.19 -12.77 17.92
CA ASP A 726 -6.28 -11.81 17.75
C ASP A 726 -6.35 -10.87 18.98
N THR A 727 -6.35 -9.56 18.69
CA THR A 727 -6.39 -8.48 19.70
C THR A 727 -7.77 -7.85 19.86
N ARG A 728 -8.79 -8.35 19.16
CA ARG A 728 -10.17 -7.86 19.29
C ARG A 728 -10.75 -8.29 20.64
N VAL A 729 -11.43 -7.39 21.34
CA VAL A 729 -12.14 -7.70 22.59
C VAL A 729 -13.46 -8.38 22.25
N LEU A 730 -13.54 -9.69 22.47
CA LEU A 730 -14.66 -10.54 22.08
C LEU A 730 -15.30 -11.18 23.33
N ALA A 731 -16.57 -11.57 23.23
CA ALA A 731 -17.26 -12.32 24.28
C ALA A 731 -18.11 -13.48 23.74
N LEU A 732 -19.03 -13.20 22.82
CA LEU A 732 -19.99 -14.17 22.28
C LEU A 732 -19.91 -14.25 20.75
N SER A 733 -19.95 -15.47 20.25
CA SER A 733 -20.23 -15.77 18.84
C SER A 733 -21.70 -16.17 18.73
N VAL A 734 -22.49 -15.41 17.99
CA VAL A 734 -23.92 -15.66 17.80
C VAL A 734 -24.17 -16.22 16.40
N GLU A 735 -24.91 -17.35 16.32
CA GLU A 735 -25.25 -18.02 15.06
C GLU A 735 -26.66 -17.65 14.58
N SER A 736 -27.62 -17.67 15.48
CA SER A 736 -29.02 -17.37 15.15
C SER A 736 -29.83 -16.91 16.35
N LEU A 737 -30.97 -16.29 16.06
CA LEU A 737 -31.90 -15.80 17.06
C LEU A 737 -33.34 -15.91 16.54
N SER A 738 -34.28 -16.24 17.43
CA SER A 738 -35.74 -16.07 17.20
C SER A 738 -36.43 -15.45 18.41
N LEU A 739 -37.55 -14.83 18.17
CA LEU A 739 -38.43 -14.23 19.20
C LEU A 739 -39.86 -14.68 18.92
N ASP A 740 -40.45 -15.48 19.87
CA ASP A 740 -41.73 -16.15 19.75
C ASP A 740 -42.80 -15.63 20.73
#